data_72b134135d9f1d5f90ae6ed9e7f58d49
#
_entry.id   72b134135d9f1d5f90ae6ed9e7f58d49
#
_cell.length_a   1.000
_cell.length_b   1.000
_cell.length_c   1.000
_cell.angle_alpha   90.00
_cell.angle_beta   90.00
_cell.angle_gamma   90.00
#
_symmetry.space_group_name_H-M   'P 1'
#
loop_
_entity.id
_entity.type
_entity.pdbx_description
1 polymer ?
#
loop_
_entity_poly.entity_id
_entity_poly.type
_entity_poly.pdbx_seq_one_letter_code
_entity_poly.pdbx_strand_id
1 'polypeptide(L)'
;MTSFVKSKADELATTAADHAALIKGAVDALNTVAPPALTISAQDGRRDADLAEDGWTDEEAAFVGRNLRAAGLSEDQIQRLLNGEKLTDVPVGVQEYLHMFYGNLDSDELFSLKSKFDGMETPDGASWSRALGQGLVTLSNENVGNNAGYQYLPSWVRDWSENYNSNDGKRIRDIDVPLAGLIGNSGSAPPGERFGTELIRKAAGGASRSAEDSGLLAPESNYGNLHDVPDAARSKYEETIRRFLDVGGRSQVAATAFLTGEYADGTALVDFDRDDMVGYAFRHDWNDGGAAAGSLVDWIRDYGGSGNPTNVALADRAFSGLFDCTTSTGGDNTFSDLMNANSSGDAIGKINPHLAGALREASLPYLNILVGGDSAVYGHSGFDPDIPPDEMQRRTARLFTLIASDNTYGEPTAENPDGTGAGADLYRDILDQTVRNGATAGELAASEPHRARSLAELSANLRALGQSGLYGAEYDLQRDEDANTDERNDANTKVRNIVSSASAGLTAVPHPAAIGVGAAGTAAAPWLLPAESPGDVPFRPPTVAGGGGTAAEDEMHLVYGALRGLETTPEPGTLAEYWYREDGQLKPLAHILSEHKGDSGELLSAMERALGDDDLLESLRAGTSTGNHQGRMNFDPTDPDNYDDMILNGSD
;
A
#
# COMPACT_ATOMS: atom_id res chain seq x y z
N MET A 1 32.15 -8.75 23.90
CA MET A 1 31.78 -7.98 22.68
C MET A 1 30.32 -7.53 22.70
N THR A 2 29.36 -8.39 23.01
CA THR A 2 27.91 -8.09 23.03
C THR A 2 27.50 -6.98 23.99
N SER A 3 28.07 -6.92 25.21
CA SER A 3 27.75 -5.88 26.19
C SER A 3 28.26 -4.50 25.77
N PHE A 4 29.39 -4.42 25.08
CA PHE A 4 29.94 -3.18 24.55
C PHE A 4 29.08 -2.61 23.42
N VAL A 5 28.63 -3.48 22.49
CA VAL A 5 27.75 -3.09 21.36
C VAL A 5 26.42 -2.59 21.90
N LYS A 6 25.83 -3.30 22.87
CA LYS A 6 24.58 -2.88 23.50
C LYS A 6 24.72 -1.52 24.22
N SER A 7 25.80 -1.34 24.97
CA SER A 7 26.08 -0.05 25.64
C SER A 7 26.24 1.11 24.66
N LYS A 8 26.86 0.88 23.49
CA LYS A 8 27.00 1.91 22.44
C LYS A 8 25.70 2.18 21.69
N ALA A 9 24.86 1.17 21.51
CA ALA A 9 23.53 1.35 20.95
C ALA A 9 22.63 2.18 21.87
N ASP A 10 22.66 1.89 23.18
CA ASP A 10 21.90 2.65 24.18
C ASP A 10 22.39 4.11 24.29
N GLU A 11 23.71 4.34 24.19
CA GLU A 11 24.31 5.68 24.17
C GLU A 11 23.91 6.47 22.91
N LEU A 12 23.90 5.84 21.74
CA LEU A 12 23.42 6.43 20.48
C LEU A 12 21.93 6.76 20.52
N ALA A 13 21.10 5.86 21.06
CA ALA A 13 19.66 6.09 21.20
C ALA A 13 19.39 7.27 22.14
N THR A 14 20.13 7.38 23.25
CA THR A 14 20.01 8.52 24.18
C THR A 14 20.42 9.82 23.51
N THR A 15 21.53 9.82 22.78
CA THR A 15 22.03 11.02 22.07
C THR A 15 21.05 11.46 20.97
N ALA A 16 20.43 10.51 20.24
CA ALA A 16 19.40 10.80 19.24
C ALA A 16 18.14 11.41 19.88
N ALA A 17 17.70 10.87 21.03
CA ALA A 17 16.57 11.41 21.78
C ALA A 17 16.84 12.83 22.31
N ASP A 18 18.06 13.08 22.80
CA ASP A 18 18.47 14.41 23.27
C ASP A 18 18.53 15.44 22.13
N HIS A 19 19.02 15.02 20.95
CA HIS A 19 19.02 15.87 19.75
C HIS A 19 17.60 16.15 19.26
N ALA A 20 16.73 15.15 19.24
CA ALA A 20 15.32 15.33 18.88
C ALA A 20 14.61 16.29 19.84
N ALA A 21 14.88 16.21 21.15
CA ALA A 21 14.33 17.12 22.15
C ALA A 21 14.87 18.56 22.00
N LEU A 22 16.16 18.72 21.66
CA LEU A 22 16.75 20.02 21.35
C LEU A 22 16.18 20.66 20.10
N ILE A 23 16.00 19.86 19.01
CA ILE A 23 15.38 20.32 17.78
C ILE A 23 13.93 20.71 18.04
N LYS A 24 13.17 19.88 18.74
CA LYS A 24 11.80 20.19 19.14
C LYS A 24 11.72 21.46 19.99
N GLY A 25 12.58 21.62 21.00
CA GLY A 25 12.65 22.82 21.81
C GLY A 25 13.00 24.08 21.01
N ALA A 26 13.88 23.97 20.01
CA ALA A 26 14.21 25.08 19.12
C ALA A 26 13.05 25.43 18.18
N VAL A 27 12.34 24.42 17.64
CA VAL A 27 11.14 24.60 16.82
C VAL A 27 10.01 25.20 17.66
N ASP A 28 9.78 24.72 18.88
CA ASP A 28 8.77 25.27 19.78
C ASP A 28 9.13 26.72 20.20
N ALA A 29 10.40 27.05 20.42
CA ALA A 29 10.86 28.40 20.70
C ALA A 29 10.71 29.33 19.48
N LEU A 30 10.96 28.86 18.26
CA LEU A 30 10.72 29.59 17.02
C LEU A 30 9.21 29.81 16.77
N ASN A 31 8.39 28.85 17.13
CA ASN A 31 6.92 28.94 17.00
C ASN A 31 6.31 29.83 18.12
N THR A 32 6.98 30.00 19.27
CA THR A 32 6.52 30.92 20.35
C THR A 32 6.87 32.38 20.11
N VAL A 33 7.81 32.68 19.22
CA VAL A 33 7.98 34.03 18.67
C VAL A 33 7.00 34.20 17.53
N ALA A 34 5.70 34.13 17.82
CA ALA A 34 4.69 34.51 16.88
C ALA A 34 5.00 35.95 16.42
N PRO A 35 5.29 36.18 15.12
CA PRO A 35 5.28 37.56 14.62
C PRO A 35 3.89 38.14 14.94
N PRO A 36 3.77 39.45 15.19
CA PRO A 36 2.47 40.06 15.38
C PRO A 36 1.58 39.55 14.26
N ALA A 37 0.43 39.00 14.62
CA ALA A 37 -0.47 38.33 13.68
C ALA A 37 -0.64 39.27 12.47
N LEU A 38 0.03 38.93 11.35
CA LEU A 38 -0.17 39.62 10.08
C LEU A 38 -1.62 39.37 9.73
N THR A 39 -2.45 40.39 9.79
CA THR A 39 -3.86 40.31 9.38
C THR A 39 -3.87 40.33 7.87
N ILE A 40 -3.64 39.17 7.26
CA ILE A 40 -3.70 39.00 5.81
C ILE A 40 -5.15 39.05 5.36
N SER A 41 -5.41 39.73 4.26
CA SER A 41 -6.75 40.00 3.74
C SER A 41 -6.85 39.78 2.22
N ALA A 42 -8.07 39.75 1.70
CA ALA A 42 -8.35 39.73 0.27
C ALA A 42 -7.66 40.89 -0.50
N GLN A 43 -7.57 42.08 0.09
CA GLN A 43 -6.92 43.23 -0.51
C GLN A 43 -5.40 43.03 -0.63
N ASP A 44 -4.80 42.38 0.39
CA ASP A 44 -3.37 42.04 0.34
C ASP A 44 -3.10 41.02 -0.76
N GLY A 45 -3.97 40.00 -0.91
CA GLY A 45 -3.82 39.01 -1.98
C GLY A 45 -3.87 39.63 -3.37
N ARG A 46 -4.81 40.55 -3.60
CA ARG A 46 -4.89 41.28 -4.90
C ARG A 46 -3.64 42.16 -5.11
N ARG A 47 -3.26 42.96 -4.13
CA ARG A 47 -2.06 43.80 -4.21
C ARG A 47 -0.82 42.98 -4.52
N ASP A 48 -0.65 41.83 -3.86
CA ASP A 48 0.50 40.98 -4.05
C ASP A 48 0.50 40.34 -5.46
N ALA A 49 -0.66 40.02 -6.02
CA ALA A 49 -0.79 39.58 -7.39
C ALA A 49 -0.49 40.70 -8.40
N ASP A 50 -0.97 41.93 -8.16
CA ASP A 50 -0.75 43.10 -9.05
C ASP A 50 0.76 43.42 -9.23
N LEU A 51 1.64 42.96 -8.32
CA LEU A 51 3.09 43.10 -8.47
C LEU A 51 3.69 42.27 -9.62
N ALA A 52 2.92 41.32 -10.17
CA ALA A 52 3.35 40.50 -11.30
C ALA A 52 3.35 41.25 -12.65
N GLU A 53 2.56 42.34 -12.80
CA GLU A 53 2.31 43.03 -14.09
C GLU A 53 3.58 43.43 -14.84
N ASP A 54 4.63 43.91 -14.14
CA ASP A 54 5.92 44.32 -14.71
C ASP A 54 7.01 43.22 -14.54
N GLY A 55 6.66 42.03 -14.07
CA GLY A 55 7.57 40.95 -13.72
C GLY A 55 8.13 41.12 -12.30
N TRP A 56 8.48 40.00 -11.66
CA TRP A 56 8.90 39.96 -10.25
C TRP A 56 10.32 40.50 -10.03
N THR A 57 10.48 41.53 -9.23
CA THR A 57 11.78 41.87 -8.63
C THR A 57 12.08 40.93 -7.46
N ASP A 58 13.36 40.86 -7.03
CA ASP A 58 13.73 40.00 -5.90
C ASP A 58 13.11 40.48 -4.58
N GLU A 59 12.93 41.81 -4.41
CA GLU A 59 12.31 42.42 -3.24
C GLU A 59 10.82 42.14 -3.14
N GLU A 60 10.11 42.25 -4.27
CA GLU A 60 8.68 41.92 -4.38
C GLU A 60 8.42 40.43 -4.17
N ALA A 61 9.20 39.56 -4.80
CA ALA A 61 9.13 38.13 -4.59
C ALA A 61 9.35 37.76 -3.12
N ALA A 62 10.38 38.34 -2.46
CA ALA A 62 10.63 38.13 -1.05
C ALA A 62 9.48 38.65 -0.16
N PHE A 63 8.86 39.76 -0.53
CA PHE A 63 7.70 40.30 0.19
C PHE A 63 6.49 39.34 0.09
N VAL A 64 6.13 38.90 -1.11
CA VAL A 64 5.04 37.94 -1.36
C VAL A 64 5.34 36.60 -0.69
N GLY A 65 6.59 36.11 -0.77
CA GLY A 65 7.00 34.88 -0.11
C GLY A 65 6.75 34.86 1.40
N ARG A 66 6.99 35.99 2.09
CA ARG A 66 6.67 36.13 3.51
C ARG A 66 5.16 36.07 3.78
N ASN A 67 4.35 36.69 2.92
CA ASN A 67 2.90 36.69 3.07
C ASN A 67 2.32 35.28 2.80
N LEU A 68 2.79 34.58 1.77
CA LEU A 68 2.41 33.20 1.47
C LEU A 68 2.78 32.26 2.62
N ARG A 69 3.98 32.41 3.19
CA ARG A 69 4.38 31.62 4.36
C ARG A 69 3.49 31.91 5.57
N ALA A 70 3.07 33.14 5.79
CA ALA A 70 2.15 33.49 6.86
C ALA A 70 0.72 32.99 6.60
N ALA A 71 0.33 32.80 5.32
CA ALA A 71 -0.93 32.21 4.91
C ALA A 71 -0.92 30.66 4.90
N GLY A 72 0.24 30.02 5.06
CA GLY A 72 0.38 28.57 5.05
C GLY A 72 -0.29 27.91 6.26
N LEU A 73 -0.76 26.67 6.04
CA LEU A 73 -1.27 25.84 7.12
C LEU A 73 -0.11 25.37 8.03
N SER A 74 -0.39 25.26 9.32
CA SER A 74 0.51 24.60 10.27
C SER A 74 0.54 23.09 10.04
N GLU A 75 1.59 22.42 10.53
CA GLU A 75 1.69 20.95 10.44
C GLU A 75 0.51 20.26 11.14
N ASP A 76 0.05 20.77 12.29
CA ASP A 76 -1.14 20.26 12.97
C ASP A 76 -2.40 20.36 12.11
N GLN A 77 -2.60 21.49 11.41
CA GLN A 77 -3.73 21.66 10.50
C GLN A 77 -3.65 20.69 9.30
N ILE A 78 -2.44 20.48 8.76
CA ILE A 78 -2.21 19.51 7.69
C ILE A 78 -2.54 18.09 8.17
N GLN A 79 -2.08 17.68 9.34
CA GLN A 79 -2.38 16.36 9.90
C GLN A 79 -3.89 16.18 10.13
N ARG A 80 -4.58 17.20 10.60
CA ARG A 80 -6.05 17.17 10.75
C ARG A 80 -6.76 17.03 9.42
N LEU A 81 -6.29 17.70 8.36
CA LEU A 81 -6.81 17.50 7.00
C LEU A 81 -6.57 16.08 6.48
N LEU A 82 -5.37 15.53 6.69
CA LEU A 82 -5.04 14.15 6.34
C LEU A 82 -5.93 13.13 7.09
N ASN A 83 -6.38 13.48 8.30
CA ASN A 83 -7.35 12.70 9.06
C ASN A 83 -8.81 12.92 8.62
N GLY A 84 -9.05 13.68 7.56
CA GLY A 84 -10.39 13.99 7.04
C GLY A 84 -11.16 15.05 7.84
N GLU A 85 -10.49 15.80 8.72
CA GLU A 85 -11.15 16.82 9.52
C GLU A 85 -11.39 18.11 8.71
N LYS A 86 -12.55 18.74 8.91
CA LYS A 86 -12.82 20.08 8.40
C LYS A 86 -12.19 21.13 9.32
N LEU A 87 -11.27 21.92 8.78
CA LEU A 87 -10.65 23.03 9.50
C LEU A 87 -11.63 24.22 9.57
N THR A 88 -11.99 24.62 10.80
CA THR A 88 -12.82 25.79 11.06
C THR A 88 -12.02 26.95 11.67
N ASP A 89 -10.77 26.71 11.98
CA ASP A 89 -9.84 27.62 12.64
C ASP A 89 -8.89 28.35 11.67
N VAL A 90 -8.99 28.09 10.37
CA VAL A 90 -8.27 28.88 9.35
C VAL A 90 -8.94 30.24 9.19
N PRO A 91 -8.25 31.35 9.46
CA PRO A 91 -8.86 32.68 9.36
C PRO A 91 -9.42 32.95 7.97
N VAL A 92 -10.62 33.54 7.91
CA VAL A 92 -11.27 33.90 6.64
C VAL A 92 -10.36 34.78 5.78
N GLY A 93 -9.63 35.72 6.38
CA GLY A 93 -8.68 36.58 5.67
C GLY A 93 -7.56 35.82 4.96
N VAL A 94 -7.11 34.69 5.53
CA VAL A 94 -6.13 33.79 4.88
C VAL A 94 -6.71 33.12 3.65
N GLN A 95 -7.92 32.59 3.76
CA GLN A 95 -8.62 31.94 2.64
C GLN A 95 -8.89 32.95 1.50
N GLU A 96 -9.35 34.16 1.84
CA GLU A 96 -9.60 35.24 0.88
C GLU A 96 -8.29 35.74 0.25
N TYR A 97 -7.20 35.81 1.02
CA TYR A 97 -5.88 36.15 0.51
C TYR A 97 -5.45 35.16 -0.56
N LEU A 98 -5.46 33.87 -0.26
CA LEU A 98 -5.07 32.82 -1.21
C LEU A 98 -5.95 32.87 -2.49
N HIS A 99 -7.27 32.99 -2.31
CA HIS A 99 -8.19 33.09 -3.45
C HIS A 99 -7.88 34.31 -4.35
N MET A 100 -7.70 35.48 -3.75
CA MET A 100 -7.41 36.70 -4.52
C MET A 100 -6.01 36.69 -5.12
N PHE A 101 -5.03 36.14 -4.43
CA PHE A 101 -3.67 36.03 -4.94
C PHE A 101 -3.61 35.10 -6.17
N TYR A 102 -4.02 33.84 -6.02
CA TYR A 102 -3.97 32.88 -7.13
C TYR A 102 -4.96 33.22 -8.23
N GLY A 103 -6.14 33.73 -7.90
CA GLY A 103 -7.20 34.05 -8.85
C GLY A 103 -6.86 35.21 -9.80
N ASN A 104 -5.88 36.06 -9.45
CA ASN A 104 -5.44 37.20 -10.26
C ASN A 104 -4.09 36.95 -10.97
N LEU A 105 -3.48 35.77 -10.81
CA LEU A 105 -2.25 35.39 -11.53
C LEU A 105 -2.59 34.44 -12.69
N ASP A 106 -1.95 34.68 -13.81
CA ASP A 106 -1.90 33.68 -14.89
C ASP A 106 -0.79 32.64 -14.64
N SER A 107 -0.69 31.64 -15.54
CA SER A 107 0.29 30.56 -15.41
C SER A 107 1.73 31.06 -15.49
N ASP A 108 2.01 32.00 -16.39
CA ASP A 108 3.36 32.51 -16.66
C ASP A 108 3.86 33.33 -15.46
N GLU A 109 2.99 34.16 -14.89
CA GLU A 109 3.27 34.96 -13.69
C GLU A 109 3.56 34.09 -12.47
N LEU A 110 2.72 33.06 -12.24
CA LEU A 110 2.88 32.14 -11.13
C LEU A 110 4.18 31.31 -11.24
N PHE A 111 4.48 30.79 -12.44
CA PHE A 111 5.70 30.02 -12.66
C PHE A 111 6.96 30.89 -12.64
N SER A 112 6.84 32.16 -13.07
CA SER A 112 7.92 33.15 -12.94
C SER A 112 8.25 33.42 -11.48
N LEU A 113 7.23 33.58 -10.60
CA LEU A 113 7.45 33.74 -9.16
C LEU A 113 8.14 32.52 -8.55
N LYS A 114 7.65 31.30 -8.93
CA LYS A 114 8.33 30.07 -8.48
C LYS A 114 9.79 30.05 -8.89
N SER A 115 10.09 30.40 -10.15
CA SER A 115 11.46 30.44 -10.65
C SER A 115 12.34 31.44 -9.92
N LYS A 116 11.76 32.58 -9.50
CA LYS A 116 12.45 33.55 -8.65
C LYS A 116 12.80 32.94 -7.27
N PHE A 117 11.85 32.27 -6.62
CA PHE A 117 12.10 31.60 -5.34
C PHE A 117 13.18 30.52 -5.45
N ASP A 118 13.09 29.68 -6.48
CA ASP A 118 14.07 28.61 -6.71
C ASP A 118 15.48 29.14 -7.03
N GLY A 119 15.57 30.31 -7.66
CA GLY A 119 16.83 31.00 -7.96
C GLY A 119 17.48 31.71 -6.76
N MET A 120 16.78 31.82 -5.63
CA MET A 120 17.33 32.42 -4.41
C MET A 120 18.20 31.42 -3.66
N GLU A 121 19.50 31.68 -3.56
CA GLU A 121 20.46 30.82 -2.83
C GLU A 121 20.31 30.91 -1.31
N THR A 122 19.10 31.10 -0.81
CA THR A 122 18.81 31.24 0.64
C THR A 122 17.81 30.17 1.10
N PRO A 123 17.86 29.73 2.38
CA PRO A 123 16.84 28.83 2.92
C PRO A 123 15.40 29.38 2.80
N ASP A 124 15.25 30.69 2.74
CA ASP A 124 13.97 31.36 2.58
C ASP A 124 13.36 31.08 1.20
N GLY A 125 14.15 31.07 0.12
CA GLY A 125 13.66 30.76 -1.24
C GLY A 125 12.96 29.40 -1.32
N ALA A 126 13.59 28.35 -0.80
CA ALA A 126 12.98 27.02 -0.76
C ALA A 126 11.70 26.99 0.12
N SER A 127 11.69 27.73 1.23
CA SER A 127 10.51 27.86 2.09
C SER A 127 9.35 28.59 1.40
N TRP A 128 9.65 29.62 0.59
CA TRP A 128 8.64 30.37 -0.15
C TRP A 128 8.12 29.59 -1.36
N SER A 129 8.99 28.85 -2.05
CA SER A 129 8.59 27.93 -3.11
C SER A 129 7.62 26.87 -2.57
N ARG A 130 7.90 26.32 -1.39
CA ARG A 130 7.00 25.41 -0.69
C ARG A 130 5.68 26.08 -0.33
N ALA A 131 5.71 27.27 0.26
CA ALA A 131 4.49 28.00 0.64
C ALA A 131 3.62 28.33 -0.59
N LEU A 132 4.24 28.64 -1.73
CA LEU A 132 3.52 28.86 -2.98
C LEU A 132 2.80 27.60 -3.45
N GLY A 133 3.45 26.45 -3.48
CA GLY A 133 2.80 25.18 -3.85
C GLY A 133 1.72 24.76 -2.85
N GLN A 134 2.03 24.87 -1.55
CA GLN A 134 1.09 24.56 -0.47
C GLN A 134 -0.18 25.43 -0.52
N GLY A 135 -0.03 26.72 -0.78
CA GLY A 135 -1.17 27.65 -0.88
C GLY A 135 -2.15 27.27 -1.99
N LEU A 136 -1.65 26.88 -3.17
CA LEU A 136 -2.49 26.41 -4.28
C LEU A 136 -3.24 25.12 -3.92
N VAL A 137 -2.51 24.14 -3.36
CA VAL A 137 -3.09 22.86 -2.91
C VAL A 137 -4.12 23.09 -1.80
N THR A 138 -3.79 23.93 -0.81
CA THR A 138 -4.71 24.31 0.28
C THR A 138 -5.99 24.96 -0.24
N LEU A 139 -5.88 25.88 -1.21
CA LEU A 139 -7.02 26.58 -1.80
C LEU A 139 -7.97 25.61 -2.52
N SER A 140 -7.46 24.49 -3.05
CA SER A 140 -8.29 23.48 -3.72
C SER A 140 -9.15 22.66 -2.75
N ASN A 141 -8.83 22.66 -1.42
CA ASN A 141 -9.40 21.72 -0.47
C ASN A 141 -10.63 22.31 0.24
N GLU A 142 -11.79 21.73 0.00
CA GLU A 142 -13.10 22.12 0.54
C GLU A 142 -13.21 21.96 2.07
N ASN A 143 -12.27 21.25 2.69
CA ASN A 143 -12.17 21.12 4.14
C ASN A 143 -11.41 22.26 4.80
N VAL A 144 -10.87 23.20 4.03
CA VAL A 144 -10.18 24.40 4.54
C VAL A 144 -11.15 25.57 4.64
N GLY A 145 -11.93 25.61 5.72
CA GLY A 145 -12.87 26.70 5.97
C GLY A 145 -14.07 26.69 5.02
N ASN A 146 -14.51 27.90 4.59
CA ASN A 146 -15.70 28.06 3.73
C ASN A 146 -15.39 28.71 2.36
N ASN A 147 -14.18 29.25 2.18
CA ASN A 147 -13.75 29.95 0.96
C ASN A 147 -12.58 29.21 0.28
N ALA A 148 -12.57 27.89 0.37
CA ALA A 148 -11.66 27.00 -0.32
C ALA A 148 -12.46 25.90 -1.03
N GLY A 149 -11.82 25.20 -1.96
CA GLY A 149 -12.42 24.16 -2.80
C GLY A 149 -12.12 24.41 -4.28
N TYR A 150 -12.42 23.42 -5.10
CA TYR A 150 -12.09 23.43 -6.54
C TYR A 150 -12.52 24.70 -7.28
N GLN A 151 -13.70 25.24 -6.97
CA GLN A 151 -14.25 26.45 -7.60
C GLN A 151 -13.45 27.72 -7.30
N TYR A 152 -12.62 27.73 -6.27
CA TYR A 152 -11.78 28.88 -5.91
C TYR A 152 -10.39 28.84 -6.57
N LEU A 153 -10.03 27.73 -7.22
CA LEU A 153 -8.81 27.65 -8.02
C LEU A 153 -8.85 28.64 -9.19
N PRO A 154 -7.69 29.13 -9.65
CA PRO A 154 -7.59 29.91 -10.90
C PRO A 154 -8.31 29.23 -12.06
N SER A 155 -8.97 30.00 -12.92
CA SER A 155 -9.69 29.44 -14.07
C SER A 155 -8.78 28.58 -14.96
N TRP A 156 -7.54 29.03 -15.20
CA TRP A 156 -6.59 28.28 -16.02
C TRP A 156 -6.21 26.93 -15.39
N VAL A 157 -6.15 26.81 -14.04
CA VAL A 157 -5.92 25.53 -13.36
C VAL A 157 -7.11 24.60 -13.54
N ARG A 158 -8.33 25.12 -13.41
CA ARG A 158 -9.56 24.35 -13.63
C ARG A 158 -9.67 23.90 -15.09
N ASP A 159 -9.48 24.82 -16.04
CA ASP A 159 -9.51 24.51 -17.48
C ASP A 159 -8.41 23.51 -17.86
N TRP A 160 -7.25 23.57 -17.19
CA TRP A 160 -6.16 22.62 -17.36
C TRP A 160 -6.55 21.24 -16.82
N SER A 161 -7.07 21.15 -15.62
CA SER A 161 -7.40 19.88 -14.97
C SER A 161 -8.54 19.14 -15.69
N GLU A 162 -9.56 19.85 -16.17
CA GLU A 162 -10.70 19.28 -16.90
C GLU A 162 -10.33 18.74 -18.30
N ASN A 163 -9.15 19.08 -18.81
CA ASN A 163 -8.68 18.64 -20.13
C ASN A 163 -7.50 17.65 -20.02
N TYR A 164 -7.62 16.60 -19.24
CA TYR A 164 -6.54 15.64 -18.95
C TYR A 164 -5.99 14.94 -20.22
N ASN A 165 -6.80 14.74 -21.26
CA ASN A 165 -6.43 14.04 -22.51
C ASN A 165 -5.73 14.91 -23.56
N SER A 166 -5.42 16.18 -23.29
CA SER A 166 -4.78 17.03 -24.28
C SER A 166 -3.32 16.65 -24.49
N ASN A 167 -2.99 16.17 -25.69
CA ASN A 167 -1.63 15.79 -26.12
C ASN A 167 -0.87 16.98 -26.75
N ASP A 168 -1.10 18.20 -26.27
CA ASP A 168 -0.39 19.37 -26.78
C ASP A 168 0.98 19.49 -26.10
N GLY A 169 2.04 19.23 -26.84
CA GLY A 169 3.42 19.35 -26.37
C GLY A 169 3.77 20.74 -25.80
N LYS A 170 3.11 21.80 -26.28
CA LYS A 170 3.23 23.13 -25.70
C LYS A 170 2.67 23.13 -24.27
N ARG A 171 1.51 22.54 -24.06
CA ARG A 171 0.88 22.41 -22.74
C ARG A 171 1.74 21.62 -21.76
N ILE A 172 2.33 20.50 -22.20
CA ILE A 172 3.23 19.70 -21.37
C ILE A 172 4.41 20.54 -20.89
N ARG A 173 5.06 21.28 -21.80
CA ARG A 173 6.23 22.11 -21.45
C ARG A 173 5.89 23.33 -20.62
N ASP A 174 4.83 24.04 -21.01
CA ASP A 174 4.54 25.37 -20.47
C ASP A 174 3.66 25.32 -19.22
N ILE A 175 2.91 24.20 -19.02
CA ILE A 175 2.01 24.05 -17.88
C ILE A 175 2.29 22.80 -17.04
N ASP A 176 2.28 21.57 -17.62
CA ASP A 176 2.34 20.34 -16.82
C ASP A 176 3.63 20.25 -16.00
N VAL A 177 4.78 20.47 -16.65
CA VAL A 177 6.09 20.40 -15.98
C VAL A 177 6.26 21.48 -14.90
N PRO A 178 5.98 22.77 -15.17
CA PRO A 178 6.06 23.80 -14.14
C PRO A 178 5.07 23.59 -12.99
N LEU A 179 3.83 23.18 -13.28
CA LEU A 179 2.80 22.94 -12.28
C LEU A 179 3.16 21.75 -11.36
N ALA A 180 3.61 20.63 -11.95
CA ALA A 180 4.10 19.50 -11.17
C ALA A 180 5.27 19.91 -10.27
N GLY A 181 6.18 20.75 -10.77
CA GLY A 181 7.27 21.32 -9.99
C GLY A 181 6.80 22.24 -8.86
N LEU A 182 5.68 22.95 -9.06
CA LEU A 182 5.08 23.83 -8.05
C LEU A 182 4.41 23.02 -6.94
N ILE A 183 3.44 22.18 -7.30
CA ILE A 183 2.65 21.44 -6.31
C ILE A 183 3.44 20.29 -5.65
N GLY A 184 4.42 19.70 -6.34
CA GLY A 184 5.32 18.69 -5.77
C GLY A 184 6.13 19.22 -4.57
N ASN A 185 6.34 20.54 -4.50
CA ASN A 185 6.99 21.19 -3.36
C ASN A 185 6.03 21.54 -2.22
N SER A 186 4.73 21.25 -2.31
CA SER A 186 3.70 21.66 -1.32
C SER A 186 3.81 20.97 0.06
N GLY A 187 4.82 20.14 0.28
CA GLY A 187 4.92 19.33 1.51
C GLY A 187 3.87 18.23 1.51
N SER A 188 3.30 17.94 2.69
CA SER A 188 2.27 16.89 2.88
C SER A 188 0.83 17.39 2.76
N ALA A 189 0.60 18.64 2.37
CA ALA A 189 -0.75 19.19 2.25
C ALA A 189 -1.58 18.40 1.23
N PRO A 190 -2.77 17.87 1.62
CA PRO A 190 -3.64 17.14 0.70
C PRO A 190 -4.46 18.12 -0.14
N PRO A 191 -4.63 17.87 -1.45
CA PRO A 191 -5.57 18.60 -2.29
C PRO A 191 -7.03 18.28 -1.90
N GLY A 192 -7.97 19.10 -2.37
CA GLY A 192 -9.37 18.76 -2.32
C GLY A 192 -9.73 17.60 -3.24
N GLU A 193 -10.90 17.01 -3.03
CA GLU A 193 -11.34 15.81 -3.74
C GLU A 193 -11.22 15.98 -5.26
N ARG A 194 -11.87 17.01 -5.82
CA ARG A 194 -11.93 17.16 -7.27
C ARG A 194 -10.56 17.46 -7.88
N PHE A 195 -9.78 18.36 -7.31
CA PHE A 195 -8.44 18.68 -7.82
C PHE A 195 -7.50 17.48 -7.71
N GLY A 196 -7.51 16.79 -6.57
CA GLY A 196 -6.72 15.58 -6.37
C GLY A 196 -7.06 14.48 -7.38
N THR A 197 -8.37 14.24 -7.62
CA THR A 197 -8.83 13.28 -8.62
C THR A 197 -8.32 13.63 -10.02
N GLU A 198 -8.39 14.91 -10.42
CA GLU A 198 -7.90 15.34 -11.74
C GLU A 198 -6.37 15.23 -11.86
N LEU A 199 -5.62 15.44 -10.76
CA LEU A 199 -4.18 15.17 -10.74
C LEU A 199 -3.87 13.69 -10.97
N ILE A 200 -4.59 12.79 -10.28
CA ILE A 200 -4.43 11.34 -10.45
C ILE A 200 -4.80 10.93 -11.88
N ARG A 201 -5.92 11.42 -12.42
CA ARG A 201 -6.34 11.15 -13.82
C ARG A 201 -5.28 11.63 -14.83
N LYS A 202 -4.72 12.80 -14.60
CA LYS A 202 -3.65 13.34 -15.46
C LYS A 202 -2.40 12.46 -15.42
N ALA A 203 -2.03 11.97 -14.24
CA ALA A 203 -0.91 11.05 -14.07
C ALA A 203 -1.15 9.71 -14.78
N ALA A 204 -2.31 9.09 -14.56
CA ALA A 204 -2.68 7.82 -15.17
C ALA A 204 -2.76 7.92 -16.70
N GLY A 205 -3.43 8.95 -17.23
CA GLY A 205 -3.47 9.21 -18.66
C GLY A 205 -2.09 9.53 -19.27
N GLY A 206 -1.21 10.17 -18.50
CA GLY A 206 0.18 10.40 -18.87
C GLY A 206 1.00 9.11 -18.88
N ALA A 207 0.79 8.23 -17.93
CA ALA A 207 1.44 6.92 -17.84
C ALA A 207 1.15 6.05 -19.07
N SER A 208 -0.10 6.05 -19.55
CA SER A 208 -0.49 5.31 -20.77
C SER A 208 0.20 5.81 -22.04
N ARG A 209 0.69 7.06 -22.06
CA ARG A 209 1.32 7.74 -23.20
C ARG A 209 2.76 8.16 -22.95
N SER A 210 3.38 7.64 -21.89
CA SER A 210 4.69 8.10 -21.42
C SER A 210 5.76 8.14 -22.51
N ALA A 211 5.81 7.13 -23.39
CA ALA A 211 6.76 7.09 -24.50
C ALA A 211 6.51 8.20 -25.53
N GLU A 212 5.24 8.50 -25.85
CA GLU A 212 4.86 9.53 -26.83
C GLU A 212 5.02 10.94 -26.26
N ASP A 213 4.49 11.16 -25.06
CA ASP A 213 4.47 12.47 -24.42
C ASP A 213 5.88 12.92 -23.98
N SER A 214 6.76 11.99 -23.59
CA SER A 214 8.17 12.31 -23.32
C SER A 214 8.91 12.81 -24.56
N GLY A 215 8.53 12.33 -25.75
CA GLY A 215 9.05 12.81 -27.04
C GLY A 215 8.72 14.29 -27.28
N LEU A 216 7.62 14.79 -26.74
CA LEU A 216 7.21 16.19 -26.85
C LEU A 216 8.07 17.15 -26.01
N LEU A 217 8.83 16.64 -25.03
CA LEU A 217 9.82 17.40 -24.27
C LEU A 217 11.19 17.43 -24.92
N ALA A 218 11.43 16.60 -25.95
CA ALA A 218 12.68 16.62 -26.71
C ALA A 218 12.80 17.89 -27.56
N PRO A 219 14.02 18.29 -27.97
CA PRO A 219 14.21 19.36 -28.96
C PRO A 219 13.43 19.08 -30.25
N GLU A 220 12.89 20.12 -30.89
CA GLU A 220 12.07 20.00 -32.13
C GLU A 220 12.76 19.22 -33.28
N SER A 221 14.09 19.13 -33.27
CA SER A 221 14.85 18.32 -34.21
C SER A 221 14.62 16.82 -34.10
N ASN A 222 14.03 16.35 -32.98
CA ASN A 222 13.83 14.93 -32.68
C ASN A 222 12.34 14.52 -32.72
N TYR A 223 11.44 15.46 -33.08
CA TYR A 223 10.03 15.14 -33.22
C TYR A 223 9.77 14.07 -34.29
N GLY A 224 9.09 13.01 -33.89
CA GLY A 224 8.65 11.94 -34.80
C GLY A 224 9.50 10.67 -34.74
N ASN A 225 10.57 10.62 -33.95
CA ASN A 225 11.35 9.42 -33.76
C ASN A 225 11.35 9.03 -32.27
N LEU A 226 10.38 8.21 -31.85
CA LEU A 226 10.21 7.78 -30.45
C LEU A 226 11.43 7.01 -29.89
N HIS A 227 12.26 6.44 -30.77
CA HIS A 227 13.47 5.72 -30.38
C HIS A 227 14.64 6.65 -29.99
N ASP A 228 14.57 7.92 -30.38
CA ASP A 228 15.65 8.91 -30.16
C ASP A 228 15.27 9.95 -29.08
N VAL A 229 14.26 9.68 -28.23
CA VAL A 229 13.88 10.56 -27.12
C VAL A 229 15.03 10.60 -26.11
N PRO A 230 15.62 11.78 -25.81
CA PRO A 230 16.68 11.88 -24.82
C PRO A 230 16.20 11.39 -23.44
N ASP A 231 17.03 10.62 -22.72
CA ASP A 231 16.74 10.13 -21.38
C ASP A 231 16.33 11.26 -20.42
N ALA A 232 16.95 12.44 -20.55
CA ALA A 232 16.59 13.61 -19.76
C ALA A 232 15.14 14.09 -19.98
N ALA A 233 14.62 14.00 -21.21
CA ALA A 233 13.24 14.36 -21.52
C ALA A 233 12.27 13.30 -20.95
N ARG A 234 12.62 12.04 -21.08
CA ARG A 234 11.86 10.93 -20.50
C ARG A 234 11.80 11.04 -18.99
N SER A 235 12.95 11.15 -18.32
CA SER A 235 13.00 11.30 -16.86
C SER A 235 12.24 12.52 -16.35
N LYS A 236 12.26 13.62 -17.11
CA LYS A 236 11.51 14.83 -16.74
C LYS A 236 10.01 14.65 -16.85
N TYR A 237 9.53 13.93 -17.87
CA TYR A 237 8.11 13.63 -18.03
C TYR A 237 7.64 12.65 -16.94
N GLU A 238 8.40 11.58 -16.71
CA GLU A 238 8.15 10.61 -15.62
C GLU A 238 8.03 11.31 -14.26
N GLU A 239 8.98 12.18 -13.94
CA GLU A 239 8.93 12.95 -12.68
C GLU A 239 7.70 13.87 -12.64
N THR A 240 7.24 14.38 -13.78
CA THR A 240 6.04 15.23 -13.85
C THR A 240 4.78 14.46 -13.50
N ILE A 241 4.55 13.32 -14.16
CA ILE A 241 3.35 12.50 -13.92
C ILE A 241 3.39 11.86 -12.54
N ARG A 242 4.56 11.41 -12.06
CA ARG A 242 4.75 10.87 -10.72
C ARG A 242 4.39 11.91 -9.64
N ARG A 243 4.79 13.19 -9.81
CA ARG A 243 4.43 14.25 -8.86
C ARG A 243 2.93 14.54 -8.83
N PHE A 244 2.24 14.46 -9.96
CA PHE A 244 0.79 14.58 -9.98
C PHE A 244 0.14 13.44 -9.20
N LEU A 245 0.62 12.21 -9.39
CA LEU A 245 0.13 11.04 -8.68
C LEU A 245 0.38 11.14 -7.17
N ASP A 246 1.61 11.48 -6.77
CA ASP A 246 1.99 11.66 -5.37
C ASP A 246 1.13 12.74 -4.66
N VAL A 247 0.95 13.91 -5.30
CA VAL A 247 0.15 14.99 -4.69
C VAL A 247 -1.33 14.62 -4.65
N GLY A 248 -1.87 14.06 -5.74
CA GLY A 248 -3.27 13.60 -5.80
C GLY A 248 -3.58 12.52 -4.77
N GLY A 249 -2.69 11.55 -4.62
CA GLY A 249 -2.81 10.42 -3.70
C GLY A 249 -2.81 10.80 -2.22
N ARG A 250 -2.32 11.98 -1.84
CA ARG A 250 -2.42 12.48 -0.46
C ARG A 250 -3.86 12.72 0.01
N SER A 251 -4.81 12.80 -0.93
CA SER A 251 -6.23 12.98 -0.64
C SER A 251 -6.96 11.66 -0.73
N GLN A 252 -7.29 11.05 0.41
CA GLN A 252 -7.99 9.78 0.49
C GLN A 252 -9.34 9.81 -0.24
N VAL A 253 -10.05 10.94 -0.18
CA VAL A 253 -11.32 11.11 -0.92
C VAL A 253 -11.09 11.17 -2.43
N ALA A 254 -10.00 11.80 -2.89
CA ALA A 254 -9.65 11.84 -4.31
C ALA A 254 -9.20 10.46 -4.82
N ALA A 255 -8.39 9.75 -4.04
CA ALA A 255 -7.99 8.38 -4.34
C ALA A 255 -9.21 7.44 -4.40
N THR A 256 -10.17 7.59 -3.46
CA THR A 256 -11.43 6.84 -3.50
C THR A 256 -12.23 7.16 -4.75
N ALA A 257 -12.39 8.44 -5.11
CA ALA A 257 -13.12 8.83 -6.31
C ALA A 257 -12.48 8.24 -7.58
N PHE A 258 -11.15 8.22 -7.65
CA PHE A 258 -10.43 7.60 -8.76
C PHE A 258 -10.66 6.08 -8.82
N LEU A 259 -10.56 5.37 -7.70
CA LEU A 259 -10.75 3.92 -7.63
C LEU A 259 -12.20 3.46 -7.88
N THR A 260 -13.18 4.30 -7.54
CA THR A 260 -14.61 3.97 -7.70
C THR A 260 -15.24 4.54 -8.96
N GLY A 261 -14.65 5.57 -9.58
CA GLY A 261 -15.25 6.31 -10.69
C GLY A 261 -16.31 7.33 -10.23
N GLU A 262 -16.44 7.58 -8.92
CA GLU A 262 -17.48 8.45 -8.35
C GLU A 262 -16.93 9.33 -7.23
N TYR A 263 -17.31 10.61 -7.23
CA TYR A 263 -17.06 11.52 -6.11
C TYR A 263 -17.82 11.09 -4.84
N ALA A 264 -17.46 11.68 -3.70
CA ALA A 264 -18.11 11.38 -2.41
C ALA A 264 -19.61 11.71 -2.39
N ASP A 265 -20.06 12.64 -3.22
CA ASP A 265 -21.49 13.00 -3.37
C ASP A 265 -22.27 12.04 -4.29
N GLY A 266 -21.64 11.00 -4.83
CA GLY A 266 -22.21 10.03 -5.75
C GLY A 266 -22.26 10.49 -7.21
N THR A 267 -21.64 11.62 -7.53
CA THR A 267 -21.53 12.09 -8.93
C THR A 267 -20.45 11.28 -9.65
N ALA A 268 -20.80 10.63 -10.77
CA ALA A 268 -19.83 9.89 -11.58
C ALA A 268 -18.81 10.83 -12.22
N LEU A 269 -17.57 10.36 -12.36
CA LEU A 269 -16.52 11.06 -13.09
C LEU A 269 -16.87 11.06 -14.59
N VAL A 270 -16.85 12.24 -15.21
CA VAL A 270 -17.17 12.40 -16.63
C VAL A 270 -16.00 11.95 -17.50
N ASP A 271 -16.27 11.26 -18.60
CA ASP A 271 -15.27 10.75 -19.55
C ASP A 271 -14.15 9.95 -18.85
N PHE A 272 -14.54 9.09 -17.91
CA PHE A 272 -13.64 8.31 -17.10
C PHE A 272 -13.94 6.82 -17.25
N ASP A 273 -13.03 6.09 -17.87
CA ASP A 273 -12.99 4.64 -17.80
C ASP A 273 -12.13 4.24 -16.61
N ARG A 274 -12.79 3.73 -15.58
CA ARG A 274 -12.15 3.42 -14.29
C ARG A 274 -11.07 2.35 -14.46
N ASP A 275 -11.43 1.24 -15.11
CA ASP A 275 -10.56 0.08 -15.20
C ASP A 275 -9.32 0.39 -16.04
N ASP A 276 -9.49 1.10 -17.15
CA ASP A 276 -8.38 1.62 -17.95
C ASP A 276 -7.46 2.52 -17.14
N MET A 277 -8.03 3.51 -16.46
CA MET A 277 -7.23 4.53 -15.78
C MET A 277 -6.48 3.98 -14.56
N VAL A 278 -7.13 3.11 -13.78
CA VAL A 278 -6.46 2.40 -12.67
C VAL A 278 -5.39 1.45 -13.22
N GLY A 279 -5.71 0.72 -14.29
CA GLY A 279 -4.75 -0.13 -14.98
C GLY A 279 -3.52 0.63 -15.47
N TYR A 280 -3.68 1.82 -16.08
CA TYR A 280 -2.55 2.64 -16.50
C TYR A 280 -1.69 3.12 -15.33
N ALA A 281 -2.32 3.54 -14.22
CA ALA A 281 -1.59 3.97 -13.04
C ALA A 281 -0.78 2.82 -12.39
N PHE A 282 -1.28 1.58 -12.44
CA PHE A 282 -0.65 0.44 -11.76
C PHE A 282 0.37 -0.29 -12.62
N ARG A 283 0.15 -0.37 -13.95
CA ARG A 283 1.07 -1.06 -14.88
C ARG A 283 2.28 -0.24 -15.30
N HIS A 284 2.25 1.07 -15.10
CA HIS A 284 3.38 1.88 -15.45
C HIS A 284 4.60 1.52 -14.60
N ASP A 285 5.75 1.35 -15.24
CA ASP A 285 7.03 1.08 -14.56
C ASP A 285 7.55 2.39 -13.94
N TRP A 286 7.12 2.64 -12.71
CA TRP A 286 7.47 3.86 -11.98
C TRP A 286 8.91 3.81 -11.49
N ASN A 287 9.67 4.85 -11.74
CA ASN A 287 11.07 4.97 -11.31
C ASN A 287 11.26 5.02 -9.78
N ASP A 288 10.18 5.09 -9.01
CA ASP A 288 10.15 4.98 -7.53
C ASP A 288 9.66 3.60 -7.06
N GLY A 289 9.62 2.60 -7.95
CA GLY A 289 9.12 1.27 -7.65
C GLY A 289 7.63 1.23 -7.30
N GLY A 290 6.86 2.20 -7.79
CA GLY A 290 5.42 2.30 -7.58
C GLY A 290 5.01 2.94 -6.27
N ALA A 291 5.89 3.65 -5.57
CA ALA A 291 5.55 4.30 -4.31
C ALA A 291 4.44 5.36 -4.48
N ALA A 292 4.52 6.18 -5.54
CA ALA A 292 3.47 7.15 -5.84
C ALA A 292 2.12 6.47 -6.17
N ALA A 293 2.14 5.36 -6.91
CA ALA A 293 0.93 4.56 -7.18
C ALA A 293 0.40 3.89 -5.91
N GLY A 294 1.28 3.41 -5.04
CA GLY A 294 0.94 2.83 -3.74
C GLY A 294 0.21 3.80 -2.82
N SER A 295 0.54 5.11 -2.89
CA SER A 295 -0.12 6.14 -2.09
C SER A 295 -1.63 6.28 -2.35
N LEU A 296 -2.13 5.74 -3.46
CA LEU A 296 -3.56 5.69 -3.74
C LEU A 296 -4.31 4.71 -2.82
N VAL A 297 -3.62 3.76 -2.20
CA VAL A 297 -4.24 2.62 -1.51
C VAL A 297 -3.67 2.33 -0.11
N ASP A 298 -2.45 2.74 0.23
CA ASP A 298 -1.76 2.41 1.49
C ASP A 298 -2.51 2.89 2.74
N TRP A 299 -3.21 4.01 2.66
CA TRP A 299 -4.01 4.60 3.72
C TRP A 299 -5.26 3.76 4.10
N ILE A 300 -5.71 2.85 3.21
CA ILE A 300 -6.91 2.01 3.41
C ILE A 300 -6.78 1.19 4.71
N ARG A 301 -5.58 0.68 5.01
CA ARG A 301 -5.31 -0.05 6.25
C ARG A 301 -5.66 0.76 7.49
N ASP A 302 -5.13 1.98 7.57
CA ASP A 302 -5.26 2.81 8.77
C ASP A 302 -6.70 3.28 8.97
N TYR A 303 -7.38 3.60 7.87
CA TYR A 303 -8.78 4.02 7.90
C TYR A 303 -9.72 2.84 8.19
N GLY A 304 -9.51 1.69 7.55
CA GLY A 304 -10.27 0.45 7.80
C GLY A 304 -10.11 -0.04 9.25
N GLY A 305 -8.90 0.08 9.81
CA GLY A 305 -8.61 -0.29 11.21
C GLY A 305 -8.93 0.77 12.26
N SER A 306 -9.38 1.99 11.87
CA SER A 306 -9.44 3.15 12.76
C SER A 306 -10.55 3.11 13.82
N GLY A 307 -11.58 2.29 13.65
CA GLY A 307 -12.79 2.30 14.48
C GLY A 307 -13.67 3.55 14.31
N ASN A 308 -13.29 4.51 13.47
CA ASN A 308 -14.10 5.66 13.09
C ASN A 308 -15.02 5.27 11.93
N PRO A 309 -16.36 5.26 12.09
CA PRO A 309 -17.27 4.78 11.05
C PRO A 309 -17.14 5.53 9.71
N THR A 310 -16.80 6.81 9.73
CA THR A 310 -16.62 7.61 8.49
C THR A 310 -15.36 7.18 7.75
N ASN A 311 -14.26 6.97 8.47
CA ASN A 311 -13.01 6.51 7.88
C ASN A 311 -13.16 5.08 7.35
N VAL A 312 -13.80 4.19 8.13
CA VAL A 312 -14.07 2.82 7.70
C VAL A 312 -14.93 2.80 6.43
N ALA A 313 -16.00 3.60 6.37
CA ALA A 313 -16.86 3.66 5.18
C ALA A 313 -16.11 4.19 3.94
N LEU A 314 -15.17 5.12 4.11
CA LEU A 314 -14.33 5.59 3.02
C LEU A 314 -13.36 4.51 2.55
N ALA A 315 -12.72 3.80 3.50
CA ALA A 315 -11.82 2.69 3.20
C ALA A 315 -12.57 1.54 2.51
N ASP A 316 -13.77 1.19 2.97
CA ASP A 316 -14.62 0.16 2.37
C ASP A 316 -14.94 0.47 0.90
N ARG A 317 -15.31 1.72 0.61
CA ARG A 317 -15.56 2.15 -0.78
C ARG A 317 -14.30 2.07 -1.64
N ALA A 318 -13.17 2.58 -1.14
CA ALA A 318 -11.89 2.56 -1.85
C ALA A 318 -11.44 1.12 -2.11
N PHE A 319 -11.53 0.24 -1.10
CA PHE A 319 -11.15 -1.16 -1.23
C PHE A 319 -12.07 -1.93 -2.17
N SER A 320 -13.38 -1.64 -2.18
CA SER A 320 -14.30 -2.23 -3.16
C SER A 320 -13.91 -1.89 -4.59
N GLY A 321 -13.62 -0.61 -4.88
CA GLY A 321 -13.16 -0.18 -6.20
C GLY A 321 -11.82 -0.81 -6.57
N LEU A 322 -10.86 -0.81 -5.64
CA LEU A 322 -9.56 -1.45 -5.81
C LEU A 322 -9.69 -2.94 -6.13
N PHE A 323 -10.45 -3.67 -5.31
CA PHE A 323 -10.65 -5.11 -5.46
C PHE A 323 -11.27 -5.44 -6.81
N ASP A 324 -12.26 -4.67 -7.23
CA ASP A 324 -12.91 -4.86 -8.53
C ASP A 324 -11.94 -4.61 -9.70
N CYS A 325 -11.24 -3.47 -9.72
CA CYS A 325 -10.28 -3.14 -10.79
C CYS A 325 -9.11 -4.12 -10.90
N THR A 326 -8.62 -4.64 -9.77
CA THR A 326 -7.41 -5.49 -9.76
C THR A 326 -7.69 -6.97 -9.95
N THR A 327 -8.93 -7.41 -9.78
CA THR A 327 -9.27 -8.84 -9.77
C THR A 327 -10.28 -9.25 -10.84
N SER A 328 -10.86 -8.31 -11.56
CA SER A 328 -11.77 -8.57 -12.67
C SER A 328 -11.04 -9.24 -13.84
N THR A 329 -11.75 -10.08 -14.60
CA THR A 329 -11.25 -10.73 -15.82
C THR A 329 -11.98 -10.26 -17.08
N GLY A 330 -12.98 -9.40 -16.94
CA GLY A 330 -13.76 -8.86 -18.07
C GLY A 330 -13.35 -7.43 -18.41
N GLY A 331 -13.13 -7.12 -19.70
CA GLY A 331 -12.78 -5.79 -20.17
C GLY A 331 -11.30 -5.60 -20.51
N ASP A 332 -10.93 -4.37 -20.83
CA ASP A 332 -9.53 -3.99 -21.03
C ASP A 332 -8.89 -3.65 -19.66
N ASN A 333 -7.58 -3.88 -19.49
CA ASN A 333 -6.84 -3.68 -18.23
C ASN A 333 -7.30 -4.53 -17.04
N THR A 334 -7.50 -5.80 -17.30
CA THR A 334 -7.90 -6.82 -16.34
C THR A 334 -6.74 -7.33 -15.48
N PHE A 335 -7.03 -8.27 -14.57
CA PHE A 335 -6.02 -9.01 -13.82
C PHE A 335 -4.88 -9.55 -14.71
N SER A 336 -5.21 -10.09 -15.90
CA SER A 336 -4.22 -10.60 -16.85
C SER A 336 -3.23 -9.51 -17.30
N ASP A 337 -3.71 -8.29 -17.52
CA ASP A 337 -2.84 -7.17 -17.92
C ASP A 337 -1.95 -6.68 -16.76
N LEU A 338 -2.43 -6.79 -15.52
CA LEU A 338 -1.63 -6.48 -14.33
C LEU A 338 -0.54 -7.55 -14.07
N MET A 339 -0.79 -8.78 -14.47
CA MET A 339 0.20 -9.86 -14.45
C MET A 339 1.19 -9.78 -15.61
N ASN A 340 0.87 -9.07 -16.68
CA ASN A 340 1.71 -8.85 -17.88
C ASN A 340 1.89 -7.35 -18.11
N ALA A 341 2.37 -6.61 -17.11
CA ALA A 341 2.30 -5.16 -17.10
C ALA A 341 3.23 -4.48 -18.10
N ASN A 342 4.31 -5.13 -18.52
CA ASN A 342 5.27 -4.60 -19.47
C ASN A 342 5.49 -5.53 -20.68
N SER A 343 6.29 -5.10 -21.65
CA SER A 343 6.61 -5.89 -22.86
C SER A 343 7.42 -7.17 -22.58
N SER A 344 7.98 -7.31 -21.40
CA SER A 344 8.70 -8.53 -20.97
C SER A 344 7.77 -9.53 -20.27
N GLY A 345 6.47 -9.20 -20.12
CA GLY A 345 5.52 -10.07 -19.42
C GLY A 345 5.65 -10.00 -17.89
N ASP A 346 6.34 -9.01 -17.34
CA ASP A 346 6.50 -8.88 -15.90
C ASP A 346 5.22 -8.39 -15.23
N ALA A 347 4.86 -8.99 -14.08
CA ALA A 347 3.75 -8.57 -13.25
C ALA A 347 4.01 -7.26 -12.52
N ILE A 348 2.95 -6.57 -12.09
CA ILE A 348 3.06 -5.27 -11.40
C ILE A 348 3.91 -5.33 -10.14
N GLY A 349 3.87 -6.41 -9.36
CA GLY A 349 4.68 -6.53 -8.15
C GLY A 349 6.17 -6.58 -8.44
N LYS A 350 6.58 -7.16 -9.57
CA LYS A 350 7.98 -7.21 -9.99
C LYS A 350 8.50 -5.83 -10.42
N ILE A 351 7.69 -5.05 -11.14
CA ILE A 351 8.09 -3.72 -11.63
C ILE A 351 7.82 -2.61 -10.60
N ASN A 352 6.82 -2.78 -9.75
CA ASN A 352 6.35 -1.82 -8.75
C ASN A 352 6.24 -2.47 -7.35
N PRO A 353 7.33 -2.88 -6.70
CA PRO A 353 7.29 -3.60 -5.42
C PRO A 353 6.65 -2.78 -4.29
N HIS A 354 6.78 -1.45 -4.28
CA HIS A 354 6.11 -0.59 -3.30
C HIS A 354 4.59 -0.58 -3.49
N LEU A 355 4.09 -0.68 -4.74
CA LEU A 355 2.66 -0.84 -5.00
C LEU A 355 2.17 -2.19 -4.49
N ALA A 356 2.89 -3.29 -4.72
CA ALA A 356 2.53 -4.59 -4.17
C ALA A 356 2.45 -4.58 -2.63
N GLY A 357 3.42 -3.91 -1.98
CA GLY A 357 3.39 -3.65 -0.54
C GLY A 357 2.14 -2.88 -0.10
N ALA A 358 1.77 -1.83 -0.83
CA ALA A 358 0.58 -1.03 -0.55
C ALA A 358 -0.73 -1.82 -0.75
N LEU A 359 -0.81 -2.66 -1.79
CA LEU A 359 -1.94 -3.58 -2.01
C LEU A 359 -2.09 -4.57 -0.85
N ARG A 360 -0.96 -5.11 -0.36
CA ARG A 360 -0.95 -5.96 0.84
C ARG A 360 -1.51 -5.20 2.04
N GLU A 361 -0.97 -4.03 2.37
CA GLU A 361 -1.42 -3.23 3.50
C GLU A 361 -2.91 -2.91 3.41
N ALA A 362 -3.41 -2.52 2.23
CA ALA A 362 -4.81 -2.24 1.98
C ALA A 362 -5.73 -3.46 2.24
N SER A 363 -5.25 -4.69 2.01
CA SER A 363 -6.03 -5.91 2.18
C SER A 363 -6.16 -6.37 3.63
N LEU A 364 -5.27 -5.94 4.54
CA LEU A 364 -5.20 -6.48 5.91
C LEU A 364 -6.50 -6.36 6.71
N PRO A 365 -7.25 -5.25 6.69
CA PRO A 365 -8.53 -5.15 7.40
C PRO A 365 -9.59 -6.13 6.89
N TYR A 366 -9.46 -6.57 5.64
CA TYR A 366 -10.48 -7.35 4.91
C TYR A 366 -10.20 -8.85 4.84
N LEU A 367 -9.07 -9.34 5.37
CA LEU A 367 -8.64 -10.72 5.21
C LEU A 367 -9.72 -11.77 5.52
N ASN A 368 -10.47 -11.61 6.61
CA ASN A 368 -11.54 -12.53 6.96
C ASN A 368 -12.75 -12.42 6.00
N ILE A 369 -13.03 -11.21 5.51
CA ILE A 369 -14.16 -10.95 4.61
C ILE A 369 -13.88 -11.53 3.23
N LEU A 370 -12.66 -11.35 2.74
CA LEU A 370 -12.19 -11.88 1.45
C LEU A 370 -12.34 -13.40 1.32
N VAL A 371 -12.42 -14.12 2.43
CA VAL A 371 -12.59 -15.58 2.45
C VAL A 371 -14.00 -16.02 2.89
N GLY A 372 -14.96 -15.10 2.88
CA GLY A 372 -16.37 -15.38 3.14
C GLY A 372 -16.86 -15.01 4.54
N GLY A 373 -16.09 -14.26 5.31
CA GLY A 373 -16.56 -13.67 6.59
C GLY A 373 -17.62 -12.59 6.34
N ASP A 374 -18.57 -12.48 7.26
CA ASP A 374 -19.62 -11.45 7.21
C ASP A 374 -19.02 -10.06 7.47
N SER A 375 -19.07 -9.18 6.47
CA SER A 375 -18.51 -7.83 6.52
C SER A 375 -19.08 -6.99 7.70
N ALA A 376 -20.34 -7.15 8.03
CA ALA A 376 -20.96 -6.46 9.15
C ALA A 376 -20.40 -6.92 10.51
N VAL A 377 -20.05 -8.20 10.64
CA VAL A 377 -19.43 -8.76 11.86
C VAL A 377 -18.03 -8.17 12.07
N TYR A 378 -17.30 -7.92 11.00
CA TYR A 378 -15.94 -7.35 11.04
C TYR A 378 -15.93 -5.81 10.97
N GLY A 379 -17.10 -5.16 10.95
CA GLY A 379 -17.22 -3.71 11.00
C GLY A 379 -17.06 -3.02 9.64
N HIS A 380 -17.08 -3.76 8.55
CA HIS A 380 -16.88 -3.30 7.16
C HIS A 380 -18.15 -3.44 6.32
N SER A 381 -19.27 -2.97 6.83
CA SER A 381 -20.57 -3.10 6.16
C SER A 381 -20.67 -2.33 4.82
N GLY A 382 -19.72 -1.45 4.53
CA GLY A 382 -19.61 -0.74 3.26
C GLY A 382 -18.87 -1.55 2.18
N PHE A 383 -18.15 -2.61 2.57
CA PHE A 383 -17.55 -3.56 1.63
C PHE A 383 -18.53 -4.71 1.40
N ASP A 384 -19.35 -4.56 0.39
CA ASP A 384 -20.33 -5.57 -0.06
C ASP A 384 -20.26 -5.67 -1.60
N PRO A 385 -19.24 -6.36 -2.12
CA PRO A 385 -19.08 -6.52 -3.56
C PRO A 385 -20.09 -7.53 -4.07
N ASP A 386 -21.30 -7.33 -4.26
CA ASP A 386 -22.40 -8.21 -4.75
C ASP A 386 -21.91 -9.30 -5.75
N ILE A 387 -20.99 -10.13 -5.30
CA ILE A 387 -20.38 -11.24 -6.05
C ILE A 387 -20.61 -12.57 -5.32
N PRO A 388 -20.81 -13.68 -6.07
CA PRO A 388 -20.96 -15.00 -5.49
C PRO A 388 -19.74 -15.42 -4.63
N PRO A 389 -19.93 -16.22 -3.56
CA PRO A 389 -18.83 -16.63 -2.68
C PRO A 389 -17.67 -17.34 -3.39
N ASP A 390 -17.95 -18.14 -4.40
CA ASP A 390 -16.93 -18.81 -5.21
C ASP A 390 -16.14 -17.83 -6.09
N GLU A 391 -16.79 -16.83 -6.65
CA GLU A 391 -16.09 -15.76 -7.37
C GLU A 391 -15.29 -14.87 -6.41
N MET A 392 -15.80 -14.60 -5.21
CA MET A 392 -15.03 -13.89 -4.17
C MET A 392 -13.70 -14.59 -3.88
N GLN A 393 -13.70 -15.91 -3.73
CA GLN A 393 -12.49 -16.68 -3.47
C GLN A 393 -11.53 -16.64 -4.67
N ARG A 394 -12.02 -16.77 -5.91
CA ARG A 394 -11.18 -16.61 -7.10
C ARG A 394 -10.54 -15.23 -7.19
N ARG A 395 -11.33 -14.18 -6.98
CA ARG A 395 -10.83 -12.81 -6.98
C ARG A 395 -9.83 -12.56 -5.86
N THR A 396 -10.05 -13.14 -4.68
CA THR A 396 -9.08 -13.08 -3.57
C THR A 396 -7.77 -13.75 -3.94
N ALA A 397 -7.81 -14.91 -4.58
CA ALA A 397 -6.61 -15.58 -5.08
C ALA A 397 -5.85 -14.69 -6.08
N ARG A 398 -6.54 -14.01 -7.01
CA ARG A 398 -5.95 -13.06 -7.96
C ARG A 398 -5.27 -11.89 -7.24
N LEU A 399 -5.94 -11.27 -6.26
CA LEU A 399 -5.33 -10.20 -5.46
C LEU A 399 -4.05 -10.67 -4.77
N PHE A 400 -4.10 -11.85 -4.14
CA PHE A 400 -2.93 -12.41 -3.47
C PHE A 400 -1.81 -12.78 -4.45
N THR A 401 -2.15 -13.21 -5.67
CA THR A 401 -1.18 -13.43 -6.75
C THR A 401 -0.49 -12.13 -7.17
N LEU A 402 -1.24 -11.04 -7.36
CA LEU A 402 -0.66 -9.73 -7.67
C LEU A 402 0.29 -9.24 -6.57
N ILE A 403 -0.10 -9.38 -5.31
CA ILE A 403 0.77 -9.01 -4.18
C ILE A 403 2.02 -9.91 -4.15
N ALA A 404 1.84 -11.21 -4.37
CA ALA A 404 2.92 -12.19 -4.33
C ALA A 404 3.86 -12.09 -5.54
N SER A 405 3.47 -11.40 -6.61
CA SER A 405 4.34 -11.16 -7.76
C SER A 405 5.52 -10.22 -7.45
N ASP A 406 5.52 -9.54 -6.29
CA ASP A 406 6.73 -8.97 -5.70
C ASP A 406 7.60 -10.08 -5.11
N ASN A 407 8.40 -10.69 -5.96
CA ASN A 407 9.39 -11.70 -5.60
C ASN A 407 10.78 -11.11 -5.29
N THR A 408 10.84 -9.83 -4.93
CA THR A 408 12.11 -9.17 -4.60
C THR A 408 12.63 -9.68 -3.27
N TYR A 409 13.47 -10.71 -3.33
CA TYR A 409 14.37 -11.05 -2.23
C TYR A 409 15.67 -10.29 -2.47
N GLY A 410 15.92 -9.32 -1.61
CA GLY A 410 17.11 -8.48 -1.69
C GLY A 410 17.93 -8.53 -0.40
N GLU A 411 19.09 -7.88 -0.43
CA GLU A 411 19.77 -7.52 0.81
C GLU A 411 18.84 -6.59 1.63
N PRO A 412 18.77 -6.75 2.96
CA PRO A 412 18.00 -5.85 3.81
C PRO A 412 18.39 -4.39 3.55
N THR A 413 17.38 -3.57 3.27
CA THR A 413 17.53 -2.11 3.11
C THR A 413 16.88 -1.37 4.26
N ALA A 414 17.02 -0.04 4.31
CA ALA A 414 16.32 0.76 5.30
C ALA A 414 14.80 0.74 5.10
N GLU A 415 14.35 0.52 3.87
CA GLU A 415 12.93 0.49 3.47
C GLU A 415 12.34 -0.93 3.54
N ASN A 416 13.19 -1.95 3.37
CA ASN A 416 12.85 -3.36 3.52
C ASN A 416 13.89 -4.05 4.43
N PRO A 417 13.76 -3.91 5.76
CA PRO A 417 14.81 -4.33 6.71
C PRO A 417 15.02 -5.84 6.78
N ASP A 418 14.06 -6.64 6.38
CA ASP A 418 14.12 -8.11 6.37
C ASP A 418 14.43 -8.69 4.98
N GLY A 419 14.45 -7.84 3.93
CA GLY A 419 14.75 -8.27 2.57
C GLY A 419 13.70 -9.20 1.96
N THR A 420 12.47 -9.22 2.50
CA THR A 420 11.37 -10.05 2.01
C THR A 420 10.43 -9.26 1.11
N GLY A 421 9.86 -9.90 0.10
CA GLY A 421 8.85 -9.29 -0.76
C GLY A 421 7.45 -9.28 -0.13
N ALA A 422 6.54 -8.49 -0.71
CA ALA A 422 5.17 -8.31 -0.24
C ALA A 422 4.39 -9.64 -0.12
N GLY A 423 4.68 -10.63 -0.96
CA GLY A 423 4.07 -11.96 -0.89
C GLY A 423 4.43 -12.74 0.39
N ALA A 424 5.70 -12.67 0.82
CA ALA A 424 6.14 -13.30 2.05
C ALA A 424 5.51 -12.65 3.27
N ASP A 425 5.41 -11.33 3.25
CA ASP A 425 4.80 -10.56 4.32
C ASP A 425 3.30 -10.80 4.40
N LEU A 426 2.60 -10.88 3.25
CA LEU A 426 1.19 -11.26 3.20
C LEU A 426 0.95 -12.62 3.86
N TYR A 427 1.79 -13.61 3.55
CA TYR A 427 1.61 -14.94 4.15
C TYR A 427 1.82 -14.94 5.67
N ARG A 428 2.76 -14.14 6.19
CA ARG A 428 2.91 -13.92 7.64
C ARG A 428 1.66 -13.28 8.26
N ASP A 429 1.10 -12.25 7.61
CA ASP A 429 -0.12 -11.59 8.07
C ASP A 429 -1.31 -12.57 8.10
N ILE A 430 -1.40 -13.46 7.12
CA ILE A 430 -2.40 -14.54 7.07
C ILE A 430 -2.24 -15.48 8.27
N LEU A 431 -1.01 -15.87 8.61
CA LEU A 431 -0.76 -16.70 9.79
C LEU A 431 -1.09 -15.97 11.10
N ASP A 432 -0.73 -14.70 11.20
CA ASP A 432 -1.10 -13.86 12.34
C ASP A 432 -2.61 -13.69 12.48
N GLN A 433 -3.33 -13.56 11.36
CA GLN A 433 -4.79 -13.53 11.36
C GLN A 433 -5.38 -14.89 11.79
N THR A 434 -4.77 -15.99 11.38
CA THR A 434 -5.15 -17.35 11.83
C THR A 434 -5.02 -17.48 13.35
N VAL A 435 -3.94 -16.96 13.93
CA VAL A 435 -3.75 -16.94 15.40
C VAL A 435 -4.81 -16.08 16.09
N ARG A 436 -5.14 -14.91 15.54
CA ARG A 436 -6.22 -14.04 16.08
C ARG A 436 -7.58 -14.73 16.02
N ASN A 437 -7.92 -15.37 14.91
CA ASN A 437 -9.15 -16.13 14.76
C ASN A 437 -9.21 -17.29 15.77
N GLY A 438 -8.09 -17.99 15.97
CA GLY A 438 -7.96 -19.03 16.99
C GLY A 438 -8.22 -18.50 18.40
N ALA A 439 -7.63 -17.36 18.76
CA ALA A 439 -7.85 -16.74 20.07
C ALA A 439 -9.33 -16.39 20.29
N THR A 440 -9.97 -15.77 19.29
CA THR A 440 -11.42 -15.48 19.35
C THR A 440 -12.25 -16.76 19.42
N ALA A 441 -11.87 -17.82 18.73
CA ALA A 441 -12.55 -19.12 18.81
C ALA A 441 -12.43 -19.73 20.23
N GLY A 442 -11.26 -19.62 20.87
CA GLY A 442 -11.05 -20.04 22.26
C GLY A 442 -11.95 -19.29 23.26
N GLU A 443 -12.05 -17.95 23.11
CA GLU A 443 -12.93 -17.11 23.93
C GLU A 443 -14.42 -17.48 23.77
N LEU A 444 -14.83 -17.85 22.57
CA LEU A 444 -16.23 -18.16 22.22
C LEU A 444 -16.61 -19.61 22.43
N ALA A 445 -15.67 -20.50 22.69
CA ALA A 445 -15.88 -21.94 22.74
C ALA A 445 -17.08 -22.39 23.59
N ALA A 446 -17.20 -21.84 24.78
CA ALA A 446 -18.28 -22.21 25.72
C ALA A 446 -19.63 -21.57 25.40
N SER A 447 -19.65 -20.41 24.71
CA SER A 447 -20.86 -19.63 24.49
C SER A 447 -21.41 -19.76 23.06
N GLU A 448 -20.53 -19.85 22.07
CA GLU A 448 -20.86 -19.82 20.64
C GLU A 448 -20.02 -20.83 19.81
N PRO A 449 -20.17 -22.16 20.03
CA PRO A 449 -19.32 -23.16 19.37
C PRO A 449 -19.41 -23.14 17.83
N HIS A 450 -20.57 -22.76 17.27
CA HIS A 450 -20.72 -22.62 15.82
C HIS A 450 -19.83 -21.51 15.24
N ARG A 451 -19.65 -20.42 15.99
CA ARG A 451 -18.80 -19.30 15.58
C ARG A 451 -17.32 -19.66 15.69
N ALA A 452 -16.93 -20.44 16.69
CA ALA A 452 -15.58 -21.01 16.77
C ALA A 452 -15.24 -21.86 15.53
N ARG A 453 -16.18 -22.69 15.09
CA ARG A 453 -16.05 -23.48 13.85
C ARG A 453 -15.92 -22.59 12.60
N SER A 454 -16.76 -21.54 12.48
CA SER A 454 -16.67 -20.63 11.34
C SER A 454 -15.33 -19.89 11.28
N LEU A 455 -14.76 -19.50 12.42
CA LEU A 455 -13.44 -18.89 12.49
C LEU A 455 -12.32 -19.84 12.02
N ALA A 456 -12.43 -21.12 12.35
CA ALA A 456 -11.51 -22.15 11.88
C ALA A 456 -11.62 -22.35 10.35
N GLU A 457 -12.84 -22.36 9.82
CA GLU A 457 -13.12 -22.43 8.39
C GLU A 457 -12.52 -21.24 7.63
N LEU A 458 -12.76 -20.01 8.09
CA LEU A 458 -12.18 -18.80 7.52
C LEU A 458 -10.65 -18.84 7.53
N SER A 459 -10.06 -19.29 8.64
CA SER A 459 -8.59 -19.42 8.76
C SER A 459 -8.00 -20.41 7.77
N ALA A 460 -8.67 -21.53 7.56
CA ALA A 460 -8.22 -22.56 6.60
C ALA A 460 -8.36 -22.06 5.16
N ASN A 461 -9.47 -21.40 4.82
CA ASN A 461 -9.67 -20.76 3.52
C ASN A 461 -8.60 -19.70 3.25
N LEU A 462 -8.35 -18.83 4.23
CA LEU A 462 -7.38 -17.74 4.11
C LEU A 462 -5.98 -18.27 3.82
N ARG A 463 -5.56 -19.32 4.51
CA ARG A 463 -4.25 -19.96 4.24
C ARG A 463 -4.19 -20.63 2.89
N ALA A 464 -5.25 -21.34 2.50
CA ALA A 464 -5.31 -22.00 1.20
C ALA A 464 -5.19 -20.98 0.06
N LEU A 465 -5.92 -19.85 0.14
CA LEU A 465 -5.86 -18.79 -0.86
C LEU A 465 -4.53 -18.03 -0.82
N GLY A 466 -3.92 -17.82 0.35
CA GLY A 466 -2.58 -17.24 0.47
C GLY A 466 -1.51 -18.10 -0.20
N GLN A 467 -1.56 -19.41 0.00
CA GLN A 467 -0.69 -20.36 -0.69
C GLN A 467 -0.94 -20.34 -2.20
N SER A 468 -2.21 -20.31 -2.62
CA SER A 468 -2.59 -20.22 -4.03
C SER A 468 -2.02 -18.97 -4.70
N GLY A 469 -2.08 -17.81 -4.02
CA GLY A 469 -1.49 -16.57 -4.52
C GLY A 469 0.03 -16.66 -4.73
N LEU A 470 0.75 -17.25 -3.76
CA LEU A 470 2.20 -17.47 -3.88
C LEU A 470 2.54 -18.41 -5.05
N TYR A 471 1.77 -19.48 -5.23
CA TYR A 471 1.97 -20.41 -6.34
C TYR A 471 1.58 -19.80 -7.69
N GLY A 472 0.55 -18.96 -7.72
CA GLY A 472 0.13 -18.25 -8.91
C GLY A 472 1.22 -17.33 -9.44
N ALA A 473 1.85 -16.55 -8.56
CA ALA A 473 2.97 -15.69 -8.92
C ALA A 473 4.20 -16.48 -9.40
N GLU A 474 4.47 -17.67 -8.82
CA GLU A 474 5.54 -18.54 -9.27
C GLU A 474 5.23 -19.16 -10.64
N TYR A 475 3.99 -19.57 -10.87
CA TYR A 475 3.56 -20.15 -12.14
C TYR A 475 3.70 -19.16 -13.29
N ASP A 476 3.33 -17.91 -13.07
CA ASP A 476 3.50 -16.83 -14.04
C ASP A 476 4.97 -16.64 -14.42
N LEU A 477 5.86 -16.60 -13.44
CA LEU A 477 7.30 -16.51 -13.68
C LEU A 477 7.86 -17.74 -14.46
N GLN A 478 7.25 -18.92 -14.31
CA GLN A 478 7.66 -20.13 -15.06
C GLN A 478 7.19 -20.13 -16.52
N ARG A 479 6.10 -19.43 -16.81
CA ARG A 479 5.58 -19.24 -18.18
C ARG A 479 6.40 -18.22 -18.97
N ASP A 480 7.13 -17.37 -18.32
CA ASP A 480 8.04 -16.45 -18.99
C ASP A 480 9.07 -17.23 -19.81
N GLU A 481 8.89 -17.24 -21.14
CA GLU A 481 9.74 -17.98 -22.08
C GLU A 481 11.18 -17.47 -22.05
N ASP A 482 11.38 -16.23 -21.64
CA ASP A 482 12.69 -15.57 -21.56
C ASP A 482 13.40 -15.83 -20.22
N ALA A 483 12.66 -16.31 -19.18
CA ALA A 483 13.26 -16.63 -17.90
C ALA A 483 14.21 -17.83 -18.02
N ASN A 484 15.45 -17.64 -17.60
CA ASN A 484 16.43 -18.72 -17.62
C ASN A 484 16.16 -19.76 -16.51
N THR A 485 16.71 -20.95 -16.66
CA THR A 485 16.52 -22.07 -15.71
C THR A 485 16.94 -21.74 -14.28
N ASP A 486 17.93 -20.85 -14.11
CA ASP A 486 18.41 -20.45 -12.78
C ASP A 486 17.41 -19.52 -12.10
N GLU A 487 16.76 -18.60 -12.82
CA GLU A 487 15.70 -17.72 -12.30
C GLU A 487 14.47 -18.52 -11.88
N ARG A 488 14.05 -19.49 -12.70
CA ARG A 488 12.94 -20.41 -12.37
C ARG A 488 13.22 -21.25 -11.12
N ASN A 489 14.44 -21.80 -11.00
CA ASN A 489 14.85 -22.58 -9.83
C ASN A 489 14.98 -21.71 -8.58
N ASP A 490 15.39 -20.46 -8.73
CA ASP A 490 15.50 -19.50 -7.64
C ASP A 490 14.14 -19.10 -7.10
N ALA A 491 13.15 -18.83 -8.00
CA ALA A 491 11.78 -18.56 -7.64
C ALA A 491 11.14 -19.72 -6.87
N ASN A 492 11.26 -20.95 -7.38
CA ASN A 492 10.79 -22.17 -6.71
C ASN A 492 11.39 -22.31 -5.30
N THR A 493 12.68 -22.02 -5.16
CA THR A 493 13.36 -22.08 -3.87
C THR A 493 12.86 -21.00 -2.93
N LYS A 494 12.58 -19.79 -3.44
CA LYS A 494 12.07 -18.66 -2.67
C LYS A 494 10.69 -18.95 -2.11
N VAL A 495 9.72 -19.38 -2.93
CA VAL A 495 8.37 -19.73 -2.46
C VAL A 495 8.41 -20.84 -1.41
N ARG A 496 9.22 -21.87 -1.61
CA ARG A 496 9.41 -22.92 -0.60
C ARG A 496 9.97 -22.37 0.71
N ASN A 497 10.92 -21.46 0.64
CA ASN A 497 11.50 -20.82 1.82
C ASN A 497 10.51 -19.91 2.53
N ILE A 498 9.63 -19.19 1.80
CA ILE A 498 8.56 -18.38 2.37
C ILE A 498 7.61 -19.27 3.18
N VAL A 499 7.04 -20.29 2.54
CA VAL A 499 6.08 -21.18 3.18
C VAL A 499 6.70 -21.90 4.39
N SER A 500 7.93 -22.40 4.26
CA SER A 500 8.61 -23.10 5.36
C SER A 500 9.03 -22.17 6.50
N SER A 501 9.54 -20.98 6.20
CA SER A 501 9.98 -20.03 7.22
C SER A 501 8.81 -19.36 7.94
N ALA A 502 7.73 -19.06 7.23
CA ALA A 502 6.52 -18.54 7.82
C ALA A 502 5.84 -19.57 8.72
N SER A 503 5.78 -20.84 8.28
CA SER A 503 5.26 -21.96 9.09
C SER A 503 6.11 -22.22 10.35
N ALA A 504 7.42 -22.02 10.27
CA ALA A 504 8.34 -22.16 11.41
C ALA A 504 8.29 -20.98 12.39
N GLY A 505 7.44 -19.99 12.16
CA GLY A 505 7.24 -18.86 13.08
C GLY A 505 8.45 -17.95 13.24
N LEU A 506 9.29 -17.85 12.21
CA LEU A 506 10.45 -16.96 12.19
C LEU A 506 10.05 -15.48 12.04
N THR A 507 9.07 -15.03 12.78
CA THR A 507 8.78 -13.62 12.96
C THR A 507 9.70 -13.07 14.04
N ALA A 508 10.62 -12.21 13.65
CA ALA A 508 11.35 -11.28 14.51
C ALA A 508 12.79 -11.60 14.90
N VAL A 509 13.64 -12.02 13.97
CA VAL A 509 15.04 -11.58 14.04
C VAL A 509 15.55 -11.32 12.61
N PRO A 510 15.83 -10.06 12.22
CA PRO A 510 16.51 -9.80 10.97
C PRO A 510 17.97 -10.23 11.12
N HIS A 511 18.31 -11.44 10.71
CA HIS A 511 19.69 -11.84 10.59
C HIS A 511 19.87 -12.60 9.27
N PRO A 512 20.66 -12.08 8.34
CA PRO A 512 20.96 -12.78 7.08
C PRO A 512 21.59 -14.16 7.29
N ALA A 513 22.14 -14.42 8.48
CA ALA A 513 22.66 -15.73 8.86
C ALA A 513 21.56 -16.74 9.27
N ALA A 514 20.34 -16.31 9.58
CA ALA A 514 19.26 -17.22 9.98
C ALA A 514 18.65 -17.95 8.78
N ILE A 515 18.69 -17.35 7.59
CA ILE A 515 18.23 -17.96 6.34
C ILE A 515 19.11 -19.15 5.96
N GLY A 516 20.41 -19.09 6.28
CA GLY A 516 21.34 -20.20 6.05
C GLY A 516 21.33 -21.30 7.13
N VAL A 517 20.87 -21.00 8.35
CA VAL A 517 20.94 -21.94 9.49
C VAL A 517 19.58 -22.62 9.74
N GLY A 518 18.47 -21.96 9.40
CA GLY A 518 17.13 -22.57 9.48
C GLY A 518 16.96 -23.76 8.53
N ALA A 519 17.59 -23.69 7.34
CA ALA A 519 17.58 -24.80 6.38
C ALA A 519 18.40 -26.01 6.81
N ALA A 520 19.31 -25.89 7.78
CA ALA A 520 20.14 -26.99 8.25
C ALA A 520 19.61 -27.72 9.50
N GLY A 521 18.56 -27.18 10.14
CA GLY A 521 17.99 -27.71 11.38
C GLY A 521 16.59 -28.32 11.27
N THR A 522 15.88 -28.03 10.20
CA THR A 522 14.61 -28.72 9.90
C THR A 522 14.96 -30.00 9.16
N ALA A 523 14.82 -31.15 9.83
CA ALA A 523 14.82 -32.44 9.15
C ALA A 523 13.89 -32.33 7.95
N ALA A 524 14.45 -32.46 6.75
CA ALA A 524 13.83 -32.24 5.46
C ALA A 524 12.36 -32.62 5.46
N ALA A 525 11.51 -31.65 5.21
CA ALA A 525 10.15 -31.97 4.85
C ALA A 525 10.20 -32.96 3.69
N PRO A 526 9.51 -34.12 3.77
CA PRO A 526 9.68 -35.22 2.82
C PRO A 526 9.31 -34.90 1.37
N TRP A 527 8.81 -33.71 1.10
CA TRP A 527 8.40 -33.20 -0.21
C TRP A 527 9.41 -32.27 -0.89
N LEU A 528 10.57 -32.05 -0.29
CA LEU A 528 11.70 -31.45 -0.98
C LEU A 528 12.17 -32.42 -2.06
N LEU A 529 11.57 -32.31 -3.24
CA LEU A 529 12.07 -33.02 -4.43
C LEU A 529 13.49 -32.52 -4.73
N PRO A 530 14.44 -33.42 -5.04
CA PRO A 530 15.75 -33.02 -5.48
C PRO A 530 15.63 -32.14 -6.72
N ALA A 531 16.51 -31.14 -6.84
CA ALA A 531 16.64 -30.36 -8.07
C ALA A 531 16.90 -31.35 -9.23
N GLU A 532 15.92 -31.53 -10.10
CA GLU A 532 16.09 -32.34 -11.30
C GLU A 532 16.76 -31.51 -12.38
N SER A 533 17.55 -32.18 -13.20
CA SER A 533 18.39 -31.63 -14.26
C SER A 533 17.55 -30.89 -15.32
N PRO A 534 18.13 -29.91 -16.05
CA PRO A 534 17.40 -29.09 -17.01
C PRO A 534 16.85 -29.93 -18.17
N GLY A 535 15.55 -29.95 -18.32
CA GLY A 535 14.84 -30.57 -19.43
C GLY A 535 13.39 -30.79 -19.04
N ASP A 536 12.48 -30.12 -19.68
CA ASP A 536 11.01 -30.28 -19.73
C ASP A 536 10.39 -30.99 -18.50
N VAL A 537 10.49 -30.40 -17.33
CA VAL A 537 9.72 -30.86 -16.18
C VAL A 537 8.45 -29.99 -16.14
N PRO A 538 7.28 -30.57 -16.42
CA PRO A 538 6.04 -29.83 -16.21
C PRO A 538 5.99 -29.41 -14.75
N PHE A 539 5.59 -28.15 -14.51
CA PHE A 539 5.29 -27.65 -13.18
C PHE A 539 4.41 -28.67 -12.47
N ARG A 540 4.91 -29.22 -11.40
CA ARG A 540 4.08 -29.91 -10.42
C ARG A 540 4.07 -28.99 -9.21
N PRO A 541 2.93 -28.27 -8.98
CA PRO A 541 2.74 -27.64 -7.71
C PRO A 541 3.07 -28.68 -6.64
N PRO A 542 3.73 -28.32 -5.55
CA PRO A 542 3.98 -29.23 -4.47
C PRO A 542 2.65 -29.85 -4.14
N THR A 543 2.45 -31.09 -4.52
CA THR A 543 1.27 -31.83 -4.10
C THR A 543 1.18 -31.61 -2.61
N VAL A 544 0.13 -30.98 -2.14
CA VAL A 544 -0.32 -31.13 -0.76
C VAL A 544 -0.76 -32.60 -0.65
N ALA A 545 0.18 -33.45 -1.02
CA ALA A 545 0.07 -34.88 -0.86
C ALA A 545 0.05 -35.10 0.63
N GLY A 546 -0.93 -35.78 1.11
CA GLY A 546 -1.17 -36.17 2.48
C GLY A 546 0.04 -36.77 3.23
N GLY A 547 1.09 -35.99 3.34
CA GLY A 547 2.27 -36.23 4.17
C GLY A 547 2.21 -35.24 5.33
N GLY A 548 1.98 -35.76 6.49
CA GLY A 548 1.59 -35.12 7.76
C GLY A 548 2.41 -33.96 8.34
N GLY A 549 3.23 -33.25 7.58
CA GLY A 549 3.99 -32.11 8.11
C GLY A 549 3.23 -30.78 7.99
N THR A 550 2.75 -30.43 6.81
CA THR A 550 2.16 -29.11 6.54
C THR A 550 0.76 -28.92 7.15
N ALA A 551 -0.06 -29.97 7.19
CA ALA A 551 -1.38 -29.90 7.81
C ALA A 551 -1.27 -29.68 9.33
N ALA A 552 -0.30 -30.32 9.99
CA ALA A 552 -0.07 -30.15 11.43
C ALA A 552 0.46 -28.76 11.78
N GLU A 553 1.34 -28.18 10.96
CA GLU A 553 1.86 -26.83 11.17
C GLU A 553 0.77 -25.78 10.97
N ASP A 554 -0.06 -25.97 9.97
CA ASP A 554 -1.19 -25.10 9.67
C ASP A 554 -2.25 -25.11 10.80
N GLU A 555 -2.59 -26.28 11.32
CA GLU A 555 -3.51 -26.43 12.44
C GLU A 555 -2.94 -25.86 13.75
N MET A 556 -1.62 -25.91 13.90
CA MET A 556 -0.91 -25.45 15.09
C MET A 556 -1.11 -23.96 15.36
N HIS A 557 -1.12 -23.09 14.33
CA HIS A 557 -1.36 -21.65 14.52
C HIS A 557 -2.75 -21.38 15.07
N LEU A 558 -3.74 -22.11 14.59
CA LEU A 558 -5.12 -22.00 15.06
C LEU A 558 -5.28 -22.51 16.50
N VAL A 559 -4.74 -23.70 16.79
CA VAL A 559 -4.78 -24.31 18.13
C VAL A 559 -3.99 -23.48 19.14
N TYR A 560 -2.83 -22.96 18.75
CA TYR A 560 -2.06 -22.03 19.58
C TYR A 560 -2.85 -20.73 19.87
N GLY A 561 -3.52 -20.19 18.86
CA GLY A 561 -4.43 -19.06 19.04
C GLY A 561 -5.51 -19.36 20.05
N ALA A 562 -6.19 -20.51 19.91
CA ALA A 562 -7.24 -20.95 20.83
C ALA A 562 -6.73 -21.10 22.28
N LEU A 563 -5.54 -21.67 22.47
CA LEU A 563 -4.89 -21.73 23.78
C LEU A 563 -4.66 -20.35 24.42
N ARG A 564 -4.35 -19.35 23.60
CA ARG A 564 -4.20 -17.96 24.08
C ARG A 564 -5.51 -17.28 24.42
N GLY A 565 -6.62 -17.67 23.79
CA GLY A 565 -7.95 -17.13 24.02
C GLY A 565 -8.66 -17.76 25.23
N LEU A 566 -8.16 -18.87 25.77
CA LEU A 566 -8.75 -19.45 26.97
C LEU A 566 -8.59 -18.53 28.20
N GLU A 567 -9.66 -18.30 28.94
CA GLU A 567 -9.63 -17.52 30.19
C GLU A 567 -8.75 -18.16 31.26
N THR A 568 -8.58 -19.48 31.22
CA THR A 568 -7.76 -20.25 32.16
C THR A 568 -6.49 -20.73 31.48
N THR A 569 -5.34 -20.23 31.95
CA THR A 569 -4.04 -20.78 31.53
C THR A 569 -4.03 -22.29 31.81
N PRO A 570 -3.64 -23.16 30.86
CA PRO A 570 -3.50 -24.59 31.10
C PRO A 570 -2.64 -24.87 32.34
N GLU A 571 -3.02 -25.88 33.15
CA GLU A 571 -2.28 -26.18 34.37
C GLU A 571 -0.79 -26.45 34.09
N PRO A 572 0.14 -25.87 34.88
CA PRO A 572 1.55 -26.18 34.78
C PRO A 572 1.79 -27.70 34.89
N GLY A 573 2.32 -28.30 33.84
CA GLY A 573 2.55 -29.74 33.74
C GLY A 573 1.84 -30.41 32.56
N THR A 574 0.87 -29.75 31.93
CA THR A 574 0.28 -30.18 30.64
C THR A 574 1.13 -29.77 29.46
N LEU A 575 1.80 -28.65 29.59
CA LEU A 575 2.78 -28.13 28.60
C LEU A 575 4.17 -28.12 29.22
N ALA A 576 5.20 -28.25 28.38
CA ALA A 576 6.57 -28.16 28.86
C ALA A 576 6.86 -26.75 29.43
N GLU A 577 7.63 -26.70 30.54
CA GLU A 577 7.96 -25.42 31.20
C GLU A 577 8.53 -24.35 30.22
N TYR A 578 9.21 -24.75 29.15
CA TYR A 578 9.79 -23.83 28.17
C TYR A 578 8.74 -23.08 27.33
N TRP A 579 7.45 -23.46 27.38
CA TRP A 579 6.39 -22.76 26.63
C TRP A 579 5.93 -21.47 27.32
N TYR A 580 6.28 -21.30 28.59
CA TYR A 580 5.84 -20.15 29.39
C TYR A 580 6.98 -19.17 29.61
N ARG A 581 6.60 -17.90 29.74
CA ARG A 581 7.47 -16.87 30.28
C ARG A 581 7.49 -16.94 31.81
N GLU A 582 8.43 -16.23 32.43
CA GLU A 582 8.50 -16.13 33.91
C GLU A 582 7.22 -15.55 34.53
N ASP A 583 6.45 -14.77 33.77
CA ASP A 583 5.14 -14.19 34.18
C ASP A 583 3.96 -15.16 34.02
N GLY A 584 4.20 -16.37 33.56
CA GLY A 584 3.18 -17.40 33.33
C GLY A 584 2.40 -17.28 32.03
N GLN A 585 2.75 -16.34 31.16
CA GLN A 585 2.14 -16.22 29.84
C GLN A 585 2.80 -17.16 28.81
N LEU A 586 2.03 -17.66 27.84
CA LEU A 586 2.58 -18.43 26.73
C LEU A 586 3.57 -17.57 25.94
N LYS A 587 4.72 -18.16 25.62
CA LYS A 587 5.68 -17.55 24.70
C LYS A 587 5.07 -17.45 23.30
N PRO A 588 5.55 -16.53 22.44
CA PRO A 588 5.17 -16.52 21.02
C PRO A 588 5.41 -17.89 20.38
N LEU A 589 4.54 -18.32 19.46
CA LEU A 589 4.62 -19.63 18.82
C LEU A 589 6.00 -19.86 18.18
N ALA A 590 6.55 -18.83 17.52
CA ALA A 590 7.90 -18.86 16.97
C ALA A 590 9.00 -19.29 17.98
N HIS A 591 8.87 -18.80 19.22
CA HIS A 591 9.81 -19.15 20.28
C HIS A 591 9.64 -20.62 20.71
N ILE A 592 8.38 -21.06 20.82
CA ILE A 592 8.07 -22.45 21.15
C ILE A 592 8.62 -23.39 20.08
N LEU A 593 8.39 -23.07 18.80
CA LEU A 593 8.91 -23.84 17.67
C LEU A 593 10.44 -23.89 17.63
N SER A 594 11.11 -22.78 17.91
CA SER A 594 12.59 -22.73 17.94
C SER A 594 13.22 -23.54 19.08
N GLU A 595 12.52 -23.68 20.21
CA GLU A 595 12.97 -24.45 21.37
C GLU A 595 12.55 -25.93 21.30
N HIS A 596 11.52 -26.24 20.49
CA HIS A 596 11.04 -27.61 20.30
C HIS A 596 12.01 -28.42 19.44
N LYS A 597 12.44 -29.59 19.96
CA LYS A 597 13.39 -30.48 19.27
C LYS A 597 12.73 -31.74 18.69
N GLY A 598 11.40 -31.77 18.69
CA GLY A 598 10.60 -32.90 18.25
C GLY A 598 9.89 -32.65 16.93
N ASP A 599 9.03 -33.60 16.53
CA ASP A 599 8.17 -33.51 15.36
C ASP A 599 7.03 -32.48 15.60
N SER A 600 6.69 -31.70 14.58
CA SER A 600 5.57 -30.75 14.60
C SER A 600 4.24 -31.40 15.00
N GLY A 601 4.02 -32.67 14.63
CA GLY A 601 2.85 -33.45 15.04
C GLY A 601 2.80 -33.76 16.53
N GLU A 602 3.96 -33.97 17.17
CA GLU A 602 4.05 -34.15 18.63
C GLU A 602 3.73 -32.85 19.35
N LEU A 603 4.20 -31.72 18.81
CA LEU A 603 3.93 -30.40 19.36
C LEU A 603 2.45 -30.04 19.25
N LEU A 604 1.84 -30.24 18.07
CA LEU A 604 0.40 -30.06 17.87
C LEU A 604 -0.41 -30.92 18.86
N SER A 605 -0.09 -32.21 18.97
CA SER A 605 -0.77 -33.12 19.90
C SER A 605 -0.61 -32.71 21.37
N ALA A 606 0.50 -32.04 21.71
CA ALA A 606 0.67 -31.48 23.05
C ALA A 606 -0.20 -30.24 23.27
N MET A 607 -0.30 -29.36 22.26
CA MET A 607 -1.18 -28.18 22.29
C MET A 607 -2.65 -28.57 22.38
N GLU A 608 -3.09 -29.55 21.61
CA GLU A 608 -4.44 -30.10 21.65
C GLU A 608 -4.79 -30.66 23.02
N ARG A 609 -3.89 -31.45 23.64
CA ARG A 609 -4.10 -31.96 25.01
C ARG A 609 -4.18 -30.84 26.05
N ALA A 610 -3.41 -29.77 25.84
CA ALA A 610 -3.42 -28.61 26.72
C ALA A 610 -4.70 -27.78 26.59
N LEU A 611 -5.30 -27.76 25.39
CA LEU A 611 -6.59 -27.11 25.15
C LEU A 611 -7.68 -27.72 26.04
N GLY A 612 -7.65 -29.05 26.24
CA GLY A 612 -8.49 -29.76 27.24
C GLY A 612 -9.99 -29.68 26.98
N ASP A 613 -10.40 -29.14 25.83
CA ASP A 613 -11.79 -28.96 25.40
C ASP A 613 -12.00 -29.75 24.10
N ASP A 614 -12.56 -30.97 24.24
CA ASP A 614 -12.76 -31.86 23.11
C ASP A 614 -13.81 -31.30 22.10
N ASP A 615 -14.81 -30.56 22.59
CA ASP A 615 -15.87 -29.97 21.76
C ASP A 615 -15.30 -28.80 20.92
N LEU A 616 -14.45 -27.96 21.51
CA LEU A 616 -13.75 -26.92 20.80
C LEU A 616 -12.80 -27.50 19.75
N LEU A 617 -12.01 -28.51 20.14
CA LEU A 617 -11.07 -29.17 19.23
C LEU A 617 -11.78 -29.81 18.04
N GLU A 618 -12.92 -30.48 18.26
CA GLU A 618 -13.77 -31.03 17.20
C GLU A 618 -14.28 -29.91 16.28
N SER A 619 -14.71 -28.79 16.85
CA SER A 619 -15.17 -27.61 16.11
C SER A 619 -14.07 -27.01 15.24
N LEU A 620 -12.86 -26.83 15.77
CA LEU A 620 -11.70 -26.32 15.05
C LEU A 620 -11.31 -27.25 13.90
N ARG A 621 -11.23 -28.56 14.15
CA ARG A 621 -10.90 -29.56 13.12
C ARG A 621 -11.95 -29.65 12.03
N ALA A 622 -13.24 -29.62 12.39
CA ALA A 622 -14.33 -29.63 11.43
C ALA A 622 -14.30 -28.38 10.54
N GLY A 623 -14.07 -27.19 11.13
CA GLY A 623 -13.92 -25.94 10.39
C GLY A 623 -12.71 -25.97 9.46
N THR A 624 -11.54 -26.38 9.96
CA THR A 624 -10.31 -26.51 9.16
C THR A 624 -10.50 -27.47 7.98
N SER A 625 -11.14 -28.62 8.20
CA SER A 625 -11.45 -29.58 7.13
C SER A 625 -12.37 -28.99 6.07
N THR A 626 -13.41 -28.26 6.47
CA THR A 626 -14.34 -27.60 5.56
C THR A 626 -13.64 -26.52 4.74
N GLY A 627 -12.91 -25.62 5.40
CA GLY A 627 -12.19 -24.54 4.75
C GLY A 627 -11.11 -25.04 3.77
N ASN A 628 -10.32 -26.02 4.17
CA ASN A 628 -9.35 -26.65 3.27
C ASN A 628 -10.02 -27.32 2.05
N HIS A 629 -11.20 -27.91 2.22
CA HIS A 629 -11.96 -28.50 1.11
C HIS A 629 -12.47 -27.41 0.16
N GLN A 630 -13.05 -26.35 0.68
CA GLN A 630 -13.55 -25.23 -0.12
C GLN A 630 -12.43 -24.51 -0.87
N GLY A 631 -11.33 -24.19 -0.19
CA GLY A 631 -10.17 -23.57 -0.81
C GLY A 631 -9.57 -24.41 -1.94
N ARG A 632 -9.62 -25.75 -1.83
CA ARG A 632 -9.13 -26.65 -2.89
C ARG A 632 -10.13 -26.84 -4.03
N MET A 633 -11.43 -26.87 -3.75
CA MET A 633 -12.46 -27.01 -4.79
C MET A 633 -12.49 -25.82 -5.75
N ASN A 634 -12.16 -24.63 -5.23
CA ASN A 634 -12.16 -23.40 -6.00
C ASN A 634 -10.80 -23.10 -6.66
N PHE A 635 -9.76 -23.83 -6.28
CA PHE A 635 -8.42 -23.68 -6.82
C PHE A 635 -7.66 -25.00 -6.69
N ASP A 636 -7.56 -25.78 -7.78
CA ASP A 636 -6.65 -26.91 -7.86
C ASP A 636 -5.34 -26.48 -8.54
N PRO A 637 -4.30 -26.16 -7.75
CA PRO A 637 -3.01 -25.74 -8.31
C PRO A 637 -2.31 -26.91 -9.03
N THR A 638 -2.86 -28.14 -9.00
CA THR A 638 -2.27 -29.31 -9.67
C THR A 638 -2.72 -29.47 -11.10
N ASP A 639 -3.72 -28.70 -11.53
CA ASP A 639 -4.24 -28.70 -12.89
C ASP A 639 -3.85 -27.39 -13.60
N PRO A 640 -2.82 -27.39 -14.47
CA PRO A 640 -2.39 -26.20 -15.21
C PRO A 640 -3.50 -25.59 -16.08
N ASP A 641 -4.34 -26.44 -16.71
CA ASP A 641 -5.45 -25.97 -17.55
C ASP A 641 -6.51 -25.26 -16.68
N ASN A 642 -6.69 -25.73 -15.45
CA ASN A 642 -7.60 -25.13 -14.47
C ASN A 642 -7.06 -23.79 -13.91
N TYR A 643 -5.73 -23.66 -13.76
CA TYR A 643 -5.11 -22.40 -13.38
C TYR A 643 -5.33 -21.31 -14.45
N ASP A 644 -5.05 -21.63 -15.70
CA ASP A 644 -5.23 -20.69 -16.81
C ASP A 644 -6.69 -20.25 -16.94
N ASP A 645 -7.64 -21.18 -16.81
CA ASP A 645 -9.07 -20.86 -16.90
C ASP A 645 -9.58 -20.10 -15.66
N MET A 646 -9.11 -20.43 -14.46
CA MET A 646 -9.61 -19.81 -13.21
C MET A 646 -8.93 -18.48 -12.88
N ILE A 647 -7.63 -18.35 -13.11
CA ILE A 647 -6.86 -17.18 -12.72
C ILE A 647 -6.78 -16.17 -13.86
N LEU A 648 -6.43 -16.60 -15.07
CA LEU A 648 -6.20 -15.70 -16.19
C LEU A 648 -7.44 -15.41 -17.03
N ASN A 649 -8.26 -16.41 -17.34
CA ASN A 649 -9.31 -16.26 -18.36
C ASN A 649 -10.73 -16.10 -17.79
N GLY A 650 -10.95 -16.38 -16.50
CA GLY A 650 -12.29 -16.35 -15.91
C GLY A 650 -13.28 -17.20 -16.72
N SER A 651 -13.57 -18.42 -16.34
CA SER A 651 -14.65 -19.16 -17.01
C SER A 651 -15.98 -18.43 -16.76
N ASP A 652 -16.56 -17.87 -17.81
CA ASP A 652 -17.94 -17.37 -17.84
C ASP A 652 -18.95 -18.42 -17.40
#